data_69340b9611b92c59b92e4d0696922dbe
#
_entry.id   69340b9611b92c59b92e4d0696922dbe
#
_cell.length_a   1.000
_cell.length_b   1.000
_cell.length_c   1.000
_cell.angle_alpha   90.00
_cell.angle_beta   90.00
_cell.angle_gamma   90.00
#
_symmetry.space_group_name_H-M   'P 1'
#
loop_
_entity.id
_entity.type
_entity.pdbx_description
1 polymer ?
#
loop_
_entity_poly.entity_id
_entity_poly.type
_entity_poly.pdbx_seq_one_letter_code
_entity_poly.pdbx_strand_id
1 'polypeptide(L)'
;MSRAALPDWGYGPETQPDPPRVEVVRPFPASRHADVDRLHELSIASAALPALSAEDYEYAVIELLSELLRDIARGRQPEVERTLMGESAHESMTELMRERMDDRTARVILRRMLQAQGMWFQLLSLAEQSTAMRRRREIEIEGGYDRLPDSFARVIAEAAEAGIPAAEVRDALSQMKVRPVLTAHPTEAKRVTVLEIHRRIYRRLMELESPRWTPRERHTLILALRNDIELLWMSGELRLEKPTVAQEVAWGLHFFGETLFEAVPLLFDKLESALARHYPGERFDMPRFFQFGSWIGGDRDGNPFVDDSVTRATLHENRLACLKRYRLRLVELTQMLSITSEALPVPDSFHEALARALMRSGEATSIASRNPGELFRQYLTCILRRLDGSLANASRPADGTPVQGGYTSADELAADLLVIEQTLFATGSAQLAHMLVRPLRQEVETFRFSTVQLDLRQNTTVIEQALRALWRATCGTSGEPPASDSPEWKAWLLSELAQPSDSEQERERRFDSLPFDEAQTLQIFRTAREMRQQVDRNAFGAFILSMTHRASDVLGVYLLAKEAGLFSDAAGTESCTLPVVPLLETIDDLRRAPEILRELLAVPMVRRSIRAQGGVQEIMIGYSDSNKDGGFFASNWELSKAQTKIKRLGDELGVTIAFFHGRGGSVSRGGIPAGRAVAALPAGSVKGRFRVTEQGEVVSFKYANRGTAQYHVELLASSVLEHTLKSEREEALLPKGEFDEAMEALSGASRAAYAKFIEQPGMLAYFQAASPLEELSMLNMGSRPARRFGATSLQDLRAIPWVFAWSQNRHALTGWYGVGSAIEGFLSVRQERGIDLLRRMFDESRLFRLVIDEVEKTLAQVNLDIAREYAGLVHDEATRDTIFGQIEAEFRLTVKMVQTLTGSSGLGTRFPKFHARLQRRLPAIDLVSRQQIELLRLYRSAQTERQRRAYQVPLLLSINCIASGFGATG
;
A
#
# COMPACT_ATOMS: atom_id res chain seq x y z
N MET A 1 4.59 46.44 27.93
CA MET A 1 4.78 46.15 29.34
C MET A 1 3.96 44.93 29.64
N SER A 2 4.40 43.79 30.02
CA SER A 2 5.56 43.23 30.66
C SER A 2 5.71 41.77 30.20
N ARG A 3 6.94 41.33 29.91
CA ARG A 3 7.30 39.93 29.65
C ARG A 3 7.20 39.16 30.98
N ALA A 4 6.46 38.05 31.00
CA ALA A 4 6.54 37.02 32.06
C ALA A 4 7.50 35.92 31.60
N ALA A 5 8.52 35.65 32.42
CA ALA A 5 9.60 34.71 32.21
C ALA A 5 9.13 33.28 32.45
N LEU A 6 9.61 32.34 31.61
CA LEU A 6 9.55 30.91 31.82
C LEU A 6 10.59 30.46 32.86
N PRO A 7 10.33 29.40 33.65
CA PRO A 7 11.25 28.92 34.68
C PRO A 7 12.41 28.14 34.08
N ASP A 8 13.59 28.44 34.65
CA ASP A 8 14.91 27.87 34.37
C ASP A 8 15.00 26.43 34.89
N TRP A 9 15.13 25.45 34.04
CA TRP A 9 15.52 24.08 34.39
C TRP A 9 17.00 23.91 34.10
N GLY A 10 17.81 24.07 35.13
CA GLY A 10 19.26 23.93 35.06
C GLY A 10 19.74 22.56 34.62
N TYR A 11 20.22 22.48 33.39
CA TYR A 11 21.22 21.50 32.97
C TYR A 11 22.50 22.25 32.61
N GLY A 12 23.60 21.83 33.24
CA GLY A 12 24.93 22.37 33.01
C GLY A 12 25.36 22.17 31.56
N PRO A 13 26.41 22.89 31.11
CA PRO A 13 26.80 22.88 29.71
C PRO A 13 27.53 21.56 29.36
N GLU A 14 26.81 20.58 28.89
CA GLU A 14 27.41 19.55 28.01
C GLU A 14 27.67 20.22 26.68
N THR A 15 28.92 20.21 26.26
CA THR A 15 29.36 20.67 24.95
C THR A 15 28.60 19.99 23.85
N GLN A 16 27.62 20.69 23.27
CA GLN A 16 26.98 20.26 22.02
C GLN A 16 28.11 20.16 20.95
N PRO A 17 28.20 19.03 20.22
CA PRO A 17 29.02 19.02 19.04
C PRO A 17 28.51 20.08 18.09
N ASP A 18 29.42 20.90 17.54
CA ASP A 18 29.12 21.90 16.51
C ASP A 18 28.15 21.28 15.47
N PRO A 19 27.05 21.97 15.10
CA PRO A 19 26.21 21.51 14.01
C PRO A 19 27.10 21.33 12.77
N PRO A 20 26.90 20.26 11.98
CA PRO A 20 27.70 20.00 10.80
C PRO A 20 27.67 21.26 9.95
N ARG A 21 28.83 21.92 9.80
CA ARG A 21 28.96 23.08 8.91
C ARG A 21 28.44 22.67 7.56
N VAL A 22 27.31 23.20 7.15
CA VAL A 22 26.85 23.12 5.77
C VAL A 22 27.97 23.71 4.94
N GLU A 23 28.77 22.86 4.30
CA GLU A 23 29.81 23.33 3.39
C GLU A 23 29.08 24.11 2.31
N VAL A 24 29.21 25.42 2.35
CA VAL A 24 28.72 26.31 1.30
C VAL A 24 29.48 25.90 0.05
N VAL A 25 28.80 25.13 -0.79
CA VAL A 25 29.28 24.82 -2.13
C VAL A 25 29.47 26.17 -2.80
N ARG A 26 30.71 26.49 -3.20
CA ARG A 26 30.98 27.74 -3.95
C ARG A 26 29.98 27.84 -5.08
N PRO A 27 29.39 29.03 -5.34
CA PRO A 27 28.44 29.18 -6.42
C PRO A 27 29.10 28.63 -7.70
N PHE A 28 28.46 27.66 -8.33
CA PHE A 28 28.89 27.20 -9.64
C PHE A 28 29.01 28.39 -10.58
N PRO A 29 29.94 28.35 -11.56
CA PRO A 29 30.03 29.42 -12.54
C PRO A 29 28.63 29.66 -13.12
N ALA A 30 28.30 30.94 -13.25
CA ALA A 30 27.00 31.40 -13.73
C ALA A 30 26.53 30.51 -14.91
N SER A 31 25.33 29.94 -14.77
CA SER A 31 24.75 29.03 -15.76
C SER A 31 24.94 29.60 -17.17
N ARG A 32 25.64 28.85 -18.03
CA ARG A 32 25.50 29.09 -19.47
C ARG A 32 24.00 28.97 -19.74
N HIS A 33 23.43 29.94 -20.45
CA HIS A 33 22.04 29.96 -20.82
C HIS A 33 21.64 28.57 -21.35
N ALA A 34 20.46 28.09 -20.96
CA ALA A 34 19.84 26.92 -21.59
C ALA A 34 19.99 27.06 -23.10
N ASP A 35 20.36 26.01 -23.79
CA ASP A 35 20.49 26.04 -25.24
C ASP A 35 19.09 26.35 -25.82
N VAL A 36 18.85 27.63 -26.08
CA VAL A 36 17.55 28.16 -26.49
C VAL A 36 17.11 27.54 -27.83
N ASP A 37 18.10 27.27 -28.71
CA ASP A 37 17.81 26.68 -30.01
C ASP A 37 17.34 25.23 -29.85
N ARG A 38 18.01 24.48 -28.97
CA ARG A 38 17.63 23.08 -28.66
C ARG A 38 16.26 22.97 -28.00
N LEU A 39 15.91 23.84 -27.07
CA LEU A 39 14.59 23.87 -26.45
C LEU A 39 13.49 24.27 -27.45
N HIS A 40 13.81 25.10 -28.41
CA HIS A 40 12.92 25.43 -29.51
C HIS A 40 12.68 24.23 -30.44
N GLU A 41 13.72 23.47 -30.78
CA GLU A 41 13.62 22.23 -31.56
C GLU A 41 12.75 21.20 -30.86
N LEU A 42 12.98 20.95 -29.55
CA LEU A 42 12.15 20.04 -28.74
C LEU A 42 10.67 20.48 -28.68
N SER A 43 10.42 21.79 -28.63
CA SER A 43 9.07 22.33 -28.69
C SER A 43 8.37 22.03 -30.02
N ILE A 44 9.09 22.19 -31.14
CA ILE A 44 8.58 21.85 -32.49
C ILE A 44 8.31 20.35 -32.59
N ALA A 45 9.27 19.50 -32.19
CA ALA A 45 9.13 18.05 -32.21
C ALA A 45 7.93 17.57 -31.37
N SER A 46 7.72 18.17 -30.20
CA SER A 46 6.60 17.84 -29.33
C SER A 46 5.21 18.13 -29.92
N ALA A 47 5.12 18.90 -31.02
CA ALA A 47 3.86 19.17 -31.71
C ALA A 47 3.26 17.91 -32.35
N ALA A 48 4.06 16.88 -32.62
CA ALA A 48 3.59 15.58 -33.13
C ALA A 48 2.94 14.70 -32.06
N LEU A 49 3.24 14.90 -30.75
CA LEU A 49 2.79 14.04 -29.67
C LEU A 49 1.27 13.71 -29.65
N PRO A 50 0.36 14.69 -29.91
CA PRO A 50 -1.07 14.40 -29.92
C PRO A 50 -1.50 13.36 -30.97
N ALA A 51 -0.80 13.28 -32.11
CA ALA A 51 -1.15 12.43 -33.24
C ALA A 51 -0.50 11.03 -33.21
N LEU A 52 0.42 10.78 -32.28
CA LEU A 52 1.14 9.51 -32.20
C LEU A 52 0.25 8.40 -31.58
N SER A 53 0.50 7.15 -31.97
CA SER A 53 -0.01 5.98 -31.23
C SER A 53 0.56 5.97 -29.79
N ALA A 54 -0.05 5.22 -28.87
CA ALA A 54 0.49 5.12 -27.50
C ALA A 54 1.92 4.56 -27.48
N GLU A 55 2.29 3.72 -28.40
CA GLU A 55 3.64 3.14 -28.49
C GLU A 55 4.66 4.17 -28.99
N ASP A 56 4.36 4.86 -30.07
CA ASP A 56 5.21 5.93 -30.61
C ASP A 56 5.31 7.12 -29.63
N TYR A 57 4.21 7.41 -28.95
CA TYR A 57 4.16 8.44 -27.90
C TYR A 57 5.12 8.09 -26.73
N GLU A 58 5.18 6.82 -26.29
CA GLU A 58 6.12 6.39 -25.25
C GLU A 58 7.56 6.71 -25.65
N TYR A 59 7.97 6.35 -26.86
CA TYR A 59 9.30 6.64 -27.37
C TYR A 59 9.59 8.14 -27.43
N ALA A 60 8.68 8.91 -27.99
CA ALA A 60 8.84 10.36 -28.13
C ALA A 60 8.93 11.08 -26.76
N VAL A 61 8.13 10.68 -25.79
CA VAL A 61 8.18 11.24 -24.42
C VAL A 61 9.47 10.86 -23.70
N ILE A 62 9.92 9.61 -23.83
CA ILE A 62 11.20 9.15 -23.26
C ILE A 62 12.36 9.95 -23.85
N GLU A 63 12.38 10.16 -25.16
CA GLU A 63 13.38 10.98 -25.83
C GLU A 63 13.36 12.42 -25.34
N LEU A 64 12.17 13.04 -25.27
CA LEU A 64 11.98 14.40 -24.74
C LEU A 64 12.54 14.52 -23.32
N LEU A 65 12.17 13.61 -22.41
CA LEU A 65 12.63 13.67 -21.02
C LEU A 65 14.14 13.42 -20.90
N SER A 66 14.69 12.54 -21.73
CA SER A 66 16.13 12.29 -21.84
C SER A 66 16.90 13.55 -22.24
N GLU A 67 16.44 14.22 -23.31
CA GLU A 67 17.09 15.44 -23.81
C GLU A 67 17.01 16.59 -22.79
N LEU A 68 15.86 16.76 -22.10
CA LEU A 68 15.73 17.77 -21.05
C LEU A 68 16.65 17.47 -19.85
N LEU A 69 16.79 16.21 -19.44
CA LEU A 69 17.71 15.82 -18.37
C LEU A 69 19.17 16.03 -18.78
N ARG A 70 19.54 15.71 -20.02
CA ARG A 70 20.88 15.98 -20.58
C ARG A 70 21.20 17.47 -20.64
N ASP A 71 20.26 18.31 -21.08
CA ASP A 71 20.43 19.76 -21.12
C ASP A 71 20.71 20.33 -19.71
N ILE A 72 19.98 19.87 -18.71
CA ILE A 72 20.19 20.26 -17.32
C ILE A 72 21.57 19.78 -16.82
N ALA A 73 21.92 18.51 -17.09
CA ALA A 73 23.24 17.95 -16.72
C ALA A 73 24.37 18.72 -17.37
N ARG A 74 24.28 19.02 -18.69
CA ARG A 74 25.28 19.80 -19.45
C ARG A 74 25.47 21.20 -18.86
N GLY A 75 24.37 21.86 -18.51
CA GLY A 75 24.43 23.20 -17.91
C GLY A 75 24.92 23.22 -16.47
N ARG A 76 24.61 22.20 -15.67
CA ARG A 76 24.91 22.15 -14.24
C ARG A 76 26.21 21.41 -13.92
N GLN A 77 26.51 20.32 -14.64
CA GLN A 77 27.67 19.46 -14.37
C GLN A 77 28.08 18.67 -15.63
N PRO A 78 28.86 19.28 -16.56
CA PRO A 78 29.22 18.70 -17.86
C PRO A 78 29.90 17.32 -17.77
N GLU A 79 30.60 17.04 -16.67
CA GLU A 79 31.25 15.76 -16.45
C GLU A 79 30.23 14.63 -16.30
N VAL A 80 29.08 14.91 -15.65
CA VAL A 80 27.99 13.95 -15.48
C VAL A 80 27.28 13.66 -16.79
N GLU A 81 27.07 14.68 -17.63
CA GLU A 81 26.42 14.49 -18.94
C GLU A 81 27.22 13.55 -19.83
N ARG A 82 28.54 13.72 -19.87
CA ARG A 82 29.43 12.87 -20.69
C ARG A 82 29.43 11.40 -20.26
N THR A 83 29.18 11.12 -19.01
CA THR A 83 29.20 9.77 -18.43
C THR A 83 27.85 9.09 -18.33
N LEU A 84 26.74 9.85 -18.38
CA LEU A 84 25.38 9.30 -18.24
C LEU A 84 24.95 8.35 -19.36
N MET A 85 25.49 8.49 -20.57
CA MET A 85 24.98 7.85 -21.78
C MET A 85 26.08 7.29 -22.71
N GLY A 86 27.35 7.18 -22.26
CA GLY A 86 28.45 6.70 -23.10
C GLY A 86 28.78 5.23 -22.85
N GLU A 87 29.24 4.52 -23.89
CA GLU A 87 29.77 3.14 -23.77
C GLU A 87 30.98 3.07 -22.80
N SER A 88 31.72 4.18 -22.64
CA SER A 88 32.83 4.32 -21.69
C SER A 88 32.41 4.69 -20.25
N ALA A 89 31.12 4.80 -19.96
CA ALA A 89 30.61 5.21 -18.62
C ALA A 89 31.11 4.27 -17.51
N HIS A 90 31.21 2.99 -17.80
CA HIS A 90 31.67 1.98 -16.83
C HIS A 90 33.17 2.11 -16.53
N GLU A 91 34.01 2.21 -17.56
CA GLU A 91 35.44 2.32 -17.37
C GLU A 91 35.81 3.61 -16.66
N SER A 92 35.27 4.75 -17.09
CA SER A 92 35.48 6.06 -16.48
C SER A 92 35.04 6.13 -15.00
N MET A 93 33.95 5.45 -14.66
CA MET A 93 33.47 5.41 -13.29
C MET A 93 34.29 4.50 -12.39
N THR A 94 34.68 3.33 -12.90
CA THR A 94 35.53 2.38 -12.16
C THR A 94 36.88 3.00 -11.87
N GLU A 95 37.48 3.67 -12.84
CA GLU A 95 38.73 4.42 -12.70
C GLU A 95 38.59 5.57 -11.67
N LEU A 96 37.50 6.34 -11.76
CA LEU A 96 37.20 7.43 -10.83
C LEU A 96 37.02 6.92 -9.38
N MET A 97 36.43 5.74 -9.20
CA MET A 97 36.25 5.12 -7.89
C MET A 97 37.54 4.52 -7.33
N ARG A 98 38.40 3.91 -8.16
CA ARG A 98 39.63 3.26 -7.71
C ARG A 98 40.73 4.27 -7.45
N GLU A 99 40.92 5.25 -8.32
CA GLU A 99 42.09 6.11 -8.32
C GLU A 99 41.89 7.45 -7.62
N ARG A 100 40.66 7.94 -7.52
CA ARG A 100 40.38 9.33 -7.14
C ARG A 100 39.33 9.50 -6.01
N MET A 101 38.96 8.43 -5.29
CA MET A 101 37.94 8.55 -4.24
C MET A 101 38.36 9.39 -3.02
N ASP A 102 39.67 9.62 -2.83
CA ASP A 102 40.13 10.59 -1.85
C ASP A 102 39.93 12.05 -2.31
N ASP A 103 39.72 12.26 -3.61
CA ASP A 103 39.42 13.57 -4.18
C ASP A 103 37.96 13.94 -3.93
N ARG A 104 37.73 15.12 -3.34
CA ARG A 104 36.41 15.67 -3.08
C ARG A 104 35.58 15.83 -4.35
N THR A 105 36.24 16.26 -5.44
CA THR A 105 35.58 16.48 -6.75
C THR A 105 35.03 15.19 -7.33
N ALA A 106 35.82 14.12 -7.29
CA ALA A 106 35.44 12.80 -7.77
C ALA A 106 34.20 12.26 -7.02
N ARG A 107 34.18 12.41 -5.68
CA ARG A 107 33.00 12.02 -4.88
C ARG A 107 31.73 12.82 -5.22
N VAL A 108 31.86 14.10 -5.51
CA VAL A 108 30.72 14.94 -5.94
C VAL A 108 30.21 14.47 -7.30
N ILE A 109 31.10 14.18 -8.24
CA ILE A 109 30.75 13.68 -9.57
C ILE A 109 29.99 12.34 -9.42
N LEU A 110 30.55 11.37 -8.70
CA LEU A 110 29.91 10.06 -8.45
C LEU A 110 28.51 10.20 -7.84
N ARG A 111 28.38 11.01 -6.80
CA ARG A 111 27.08 11.27 -6.18
C ARG A 111 26.07 11.84 -7.17
N ARG A 112 26.48 12.79 -8.01
CA ARG A 112 25.61 13.40 -9.02
C ARG A 112 25.24 12.44 -10.15
N MET A 113 26.16 11.55 -10.53
CA MET A 113 25.85 10.51 -11.50
C MET A 113 24.80 9.53 -11.00
N LEU A 114 24.95 9.02 -9.76
CA LEU A 114 23.96 8.14 -9.15
C LEU A 114 22.61 8.84 -9.00
N GLN A 115 22.61 10.12 -8.61
CA GLN A 115 21.38 10.92 -8.56
C GLN A 115 20.73 11.05 -9.94
N ALA A 116 21.50 11.35 -10.97
CA ALA A 116 21.01 11.47 -12.34
C ALA A 116 20.40 10.15 -12.86
N GLN A 117 21.05 9.02 -12.57
CA GLN A 117 20.52 7.68 -12.89
C GLN A 117 19.19 7.41 -12.16
N GLY A 118 19.12 7.72 -10.87
CA GLY A 118 17.89 7.58 -10.09
C GLY A 118 16.77 8.46 -10.65
N MET A 119 17.05 9.71 -10.98
CA MET A 119 16.10 10.62 -11.63
C MET A 119 15.64 10.07 -12.98
N TRP A 120 16.54 9.53 -13.79
CA TRP A 120 16.20 8.93 -15.07
C TRP A 120 15.19 7.79 -14.92
N PHE A 121 15.37 6.87 -13.96
CA PHE A 121 14.41 5.82 -13.70
C PHE A 121 13.04 6.37 -13.24
N GLN A 122 13.04 7.46 -12.49
CA GLN A 122 11.80 8.13 -12.07
C GLN A 122 11.07 8.74 -13.27
N LEU A 123 11.80 9.42 -14.17
CA LEU A 123 11.25 10.00 -15.39
C LEU A 123 10.70 8.92 -16.34
N LEU A 124 11.43 7.80 -16.51
CA LEU A 124 10.93 6.63 -17.25
C LEU A 124 9.60 6.12 -16.67
N SER A 125 9.49 6.04 -15.35
CA SER A 125 8.25 5.59 -14.70
C SER A 125 7.09 6.55 -14.96
N LEU A 126 7.33 7.86 -15.04
CA LEU A 126 6.30 8.86 -15.37
C LEU A 126 5.86 8.77 -16.83
N ALA A 127 6.80 8.54 -17.76
CA ALA A 127 6.50 8.30 -19.17
C ALA A 127 5.63 7.04 -19.34
N GLU A 128 6.00 5.94 -18.70
CA GLU A 128 5.24 4.67 -18.71
C GLU A 128 3.82 4.84 -18.16
N GLN A 129 3.65 5.58 -17.05
CA GLN A 129 2.34 5.88 -16.47
C GLN A 129 1.48 6.73 -17.41
N SER A 130 2.05 7.79 -18.00
CA SER A 130 1.36 8.64 -18.98
C SER A 130 0.91 7.83 -20.19
N THR A 131 1.80 7.02 -20.77
CA THR A 131 1.51 6.13 -21.90
C THR A 131 0.43 5.09 -21.57
N ALA A 132 0.46 4.51 -20.35
CA ALA A 132 -0.55 3.54 -19.94
C ALA A 132 -1.95 4.17 -19.91
N MET A 133 -2.07 5.43 -19.44
CA MET A 133 -3.33 6.15 -19.42
C MET A 133 -3.77 6.56 -20.82
N ARG A 134 -2.83 6.95 -21.70
CA ARG A 134 -3.13 7.22 -23.10
C ARG A 134 -3.68 5.98 -23.82
N ARG A 135 -3.03 4.82 -23.66
CA ARG A 135 -3.48 3.57 -24.26
C ARG A 135 -4.89 3.17 -23.81
N ARG A 136 -5.22 3.42 -22.55
CA ARG A 136 -6.59 3.18 -22.04
C ARG A 136 -7.61 4.05 -22.75
N ARG A 137 -7.28 5.34 -22.97
CA ARG A 137 -8.14 6.26 -23.72
C ARG A 137 -8.29 5.81 -25.20
N GLU A 138 -7.22 5.36 -25.83
CA GLU A 138 -7.28 4.83 -27.20
C GLU A 138 -8.22 3.61 -27.28
N ILE A 139 -8.08 2.64 -26.38
CA ILE A 139 -8.98 1.46 -26.31
C ILE A 139 -10.44 1.90 -26.13
N GLU A 140 -10.69 2.87 -25.27
CA GLU A 140 -12.04 3.38 -25.00
C GLU A 140 -12.62 4.12 -26.21
N ILE A 141 -11.81 4.91 -26.92
CA ILE A 141 -12.21 5.66 -28.12
C ILE A 141 -12.52 4.70 -29.29
N GLU A 142 -11.66 3.72 -29.52
CA GLU A 142 -11.78 2.78 -30.63
C GLU A 142 -12.81 1.68 -30.40
N GLY A 143 -12.87 1.16 -29.19
CA GLY A 143 -13.66 -0.03 -28.85
C GLY A 143 -14.85 0.21 -27.93
N GLY A 144 -15.00 1.42 -27.41
CA GLY A 144 -16.01 1.78 -26.42
C GLY A 144 -15.69 1.29 -25.01
N TYR A 145 -16.54 1.68 -24.08
CA TYR A 145 -16.34 1.42 -22.63
C TYR A 145 -16.23 -0.08 -22.31
N ASP A 146 -17.01 -0.92 -22.98
CA ASP A 146 -17.14 -2.36 -22.67
C ASP A 146 -15.90 -3.16 -23.05
N ARG A 147 -15.02 -2.60 -23.90
CA ARG A 147 -13.73 -3.21 -24.25
C ARG A 147 -12.58 -2.79 -23.37
N LEU A 148 -12.80 -1.83 -22.49
CA LEU A 148 -11.76 -1.32 -21.60
C LEU A 148 -11.37 -2.37 -20.56
N PRO A 149 -10.14 -2.93 -20.56
CA PRO A 149 -9.73 -3.94 -19.61
C PRO A 149 -9.78 -3.40 -18.18
N ASP A 150 -10.00 -4.28 -17.20
CA ASP A 150 -9.97 -3.96 -15.78
C ASP A 150 -10.96 -2.84 -15.39
N SER A 151 -12.15 -2.81 -15.99
CA SER A 151 -13.19 -1.82 -15.76
C SER A 151 -14.52 -2.46 -15.37
N PHE A 152 -15.37 -1.72 -14.68
CA PHE A 152 -16.75 -2.14 -14.41
C PHE A 152 -17.56 -2.31 -15.71
N ALA A 153 -17.34 -1.45 -16.68
CA ALA A 153 -18.04 -1.54 -17.97
C ALA A 153 -17.87 -2.91 -18.59
N ARG A 154 -16.62 -3.40 -18.67
CA ARG A 154 -16.32 -4.72 -19.21
C ARG A 154 -16.90 -5.86 -18.37
N VAL A 155 -16.71 -5.80 -17.04
CA VAL A 155 -17.19 -6.87 -16.13
C VAL A 155 -18.70 -7.02 -16.17
N ILE A 156 -19.45 -5.91 -16.19
CA ILE A 156 -20.91 -5.92 -16.26
C ILE A 156 -21.41 -6.34 -17.65
N ALA A 157 -20.73 -5.89 -18.74
CA ALA A 157 -21.03 -6.35 -20.10
C ALA A 157 -20.88 -7.87 -20.23
N GLU A 158 -19.73 -8.42 -19.80
CA GLU A 158 -19.47 -9.87 -19.84
C GLU A 158 -20.43 -10.66 -18.92
N ALA A 159 -20.85 -10.08 -17.79
CA ALA A 159 -21.86 -10.70 -16.92
C ALA A 159 -23.24 -10.78 -17.61
N ALA A 160 -23.65 -9.72 -18.27
CA ALA A 160 -24.90 -9.70 -19.05
C ALA A 160 -24.86 -10.65 -20.25
N GLU A 161 -23.74 -10.68 -20.99
CA GLU A 161 -23.51 -11.61 -22.10
C GLU A 161 -23.54 -13.08 -21.64
N ALA A 162 -23.00 -13.37 -20.44
CA ALA A 162 -23.05 -14.70 -19.83
C ALA A 162 -24.44 -15.05 -19.24
N GLY A 163 -25.43 -14.17 -19.37
CA GLY A 163 -26.79 -14.38 -18.89
C GLY A 163 -26.93 -14.35 -17.37
N ILE A 164 -26.02 -13.68 -16.63
CA ILE A 164 -26.15 -13.53 -15.18
C ILE A 164 -27.34 -12.61 -14.87
N PRO A 165 -28.32 -13.05 -14.05
CA PRO A 165 -29.51 -12.24 -13.77
C PRO A 165 -29.20 -10.99 -12.95
N ALA A 166 -29.92 -9.89 -13.14
CA ALA A 166 -29.83 -8.67 -12.35
C ALA A 166 -29.97 -8.90 -10.83
N ALA A 167 -30.76 -9.88 -10.43
CA ALA A 167 -30.93 -10.26 -9.02
C ALA A 167 -29.61 -10.76 -8.41
N GLU A 168 -28.83 -11.55 -9.14
CA GLU A 168 -27.54 -12.07 -8.69
C GLU A 168 -26.48 -10.95 -8.65
N VAL A 169 -26.51 -10.05 -9.62
CA VAL A 169 -25.64 -8.86 -9.61
C VAL A 169 -25.97 -7.97 -8.39
N ARG A 170 -27.27 -7.77 -8.07
CA ARG A 170 -27.69 -7.04 -6.85
C ARG A 170 -27.17 -7.71 -5.58
N ASP A 171 -27.29 -9.03 -5.49
CA ASP A 171 -26.76 -9.77 -4.33
C ASP A 171 -25.25 -9.61 -4.19
N ALA A 172 -24.50 -9.80 -5.28
CA ALA A 172 -23.05 -9.58 -5.30
C ALA A 172 -22.67 -8.17 -4.85
N LEU A 173 -23.35 -7.14 -5.35
CA LEU A 173 -23.13 -5.74 -4.98
C LEU A 173 -23.45 -5.48 -3.51
N SER A 174 -24.54 -6.06 -2.98
CA SER A 174 -24.94 -5.88 -1.58
C SER A 174 -23.89 -6.39 -0.60
N GLN A 175 -23.12 -7.41 -0.98
CA GLN A 175 -22.04 -8.01 -0.19
C GLN A 175 -20.70 -7.31 -0.40
N MET A 176 -20.60 -6.45 -1.42
CA MET A 176 -19.33 -5.87 -1.85
C MET A 176 -18.70 -4.98 -0.79
N LYS A 177 -17.43 -5.25 -0.45
CA LYS A 177 -16.65 -4.50 0.50
C LYS A 177 -15.16 -4.60 0.15
N VAL A 178 -14.67 -3.59 -0.55
CA VAL A 178 -13.29 -3.52 -1.04
C VAL A 178 -12.50 -2.52 -0.20
N ARG A 179 -11.40 -2.97 0.41
CA ARG A 179 -10.65 -2.14 1.34
C ARG A 179 -9.14 -2.26 1.12
N PRO A 180 -8.51 -1.39 0.31
CA PRO A 180 -7.07 -1.21 0.34
C PRO A 180 -6.64 -0.55 1.66
N VAL A 181 -5.57 -1.08 2.26
CA VAL A 181 -5.04 -0.66 3.57
C VAL A 181 -3.64 -0.09 3.36
N LEU A 182 -3.49 1.21 3.60
CA LEU A 182 -2.21 1.90 3.47
C LEU A 182 -1.27 1.51 4.61
N THR A 183 -0.04 1.16 4.26
CA THR A 183 1.00 0.86 5.25
C THR A 183 2.14 1.87 5.16
N ALA A 184 2.86 2.05 6.28
CA ALA A 184 4.03 2.88 6.32
C ALA A 184 5.13 2.33 5.38
N HIS A 185 5.99 3.23 4.91
CA HIS A 185 7.06 2.96 3.96
C HIS A 185 8.24 2.22 4.58
N PRO A 186 8.48 0.95 4.30
CA PRO A 186 9.73 0.31 4.71
C PRO A 186 10.86 0.43 3.69
N THR A 187 10.61 0.86 2.47
CA THR A 187 11.56 0.73 1.35
C THR A 187 11.63 1.92 0.39
N GLU A 188 10.74 2.91 0.47
CA GLU A 188 10.79 4.12 -0.37
C GLU A 188 11.17 5.37 0.44
N ALA A 189 12.21 6.07 0.01
CA ALA A 189 12.73 7.26 0.68
C ALA A 189 12.24 8.58 0.06
N LYS A 190 11.31 8.57 -0.93
CA LYS A 190 10.88 9.79 -1.63
C LYS A 190 10.18 10.77 -0.69
N ARG A 191 10.60 12.02 -0.78
CA ARG A 191 9.99 13.12 -0.03
C ARG A 191 8.70 13.58 -0.72
N VAL A 192 7.74 14.12 0.04
CA VAL A 192 6.50 14.70 -0.52
C VAL A 192 6.83 15.75 -1.60
N THR A 193 7.86 16.58 -1.39
CA THR A 193 8.32 17.54 -2.40
C THR A 193 8.68 16.89 -3.74
N VAL A 194 9.34 15.73 -3.72
CA VAL A 194 9.69 14.98 -4.94
C VAL A 194 8.44 14.44 -5.61
N LEU A 195 7.48 13.90 -4.84
CA LEU A 195 6.19 13.44 -5.38
C LEU A 195 5.40 14.58 -6.03
N GLU A 196 5.43 15.78 -5.44
CA GLU A 196 4.81 16.99 -6.02
C GLU A 196 5.44 17.38 -7.35
N ILE A 197 6.78 17.30 -7.46
CA ILE A 197 7.47 17.55 -8.72
C ILE A 197 7.08 16.51 -9.77
N HIS A 198 7.06 15.21 -9.39
CA HIS A 198 6.62 14.13 -10.28
C HIS A 198 5.19 14.35 -10.79
N ARG A 199 4.27 14.78 -9.93
CA ARG A 199 2.90 15.07 -10.31
C ARG A 199 2.80 16.24 -11.29
N ARG A 200 3.61 17.30 -11.11
CA ARG A 200 3.66 18.42 -12.07
C ARG A 200 4.20 17.95 -13.42
N ILE A 201 5.29 17.18 -13.44
CA ILE A 201 5.84 16.59 -14.67
C ILE A 201 4.76 15.76 -15.38
N TYR A 202 4.09 14.84 -14.65
CA TYR A 202 3.02 14.02 -15.20
C TYR A 202 1.88 14.86 -15.81
N ARG A 203 1.41 15.91 -15.12
CA ARG A 203 0.36 16.80 -15.64
C ARG A 203 0.80 17.52 -16.91
N ARG A 204 2.06 17.98 -16.98
CA ARG A 204 2.58 18.62 -18.19
C ARG A 204 2.68 17.67 -19.37
N LEU A 205 3.04 16.41 -19.13
CA LEU A 205 2.98 15.38 -20.18
C LEU A 205 1.56 15.21 -20.71
N MET A 206 0.57 15.16 -19.81
CA MET A 206 -0.85 15.11 -20.20
C MET A 206 -1.31 16.38 -20.96
N GLU A 207 -0.85 17.56 -20.57
CA GLU A 207 -1.13 18.81 -21.27
C GLU A 207 -0.54 18.83 -22.68
N LEU A 208 0.68 18.27 -22.87
CA LEU A 208 1.32 18.16 -24.17
C LEU A 208 0.59 17.23 -25.14
N GLU A 209 -0.26 16.31 -24.68
CA GLU A 209 -1.13 15.49 -25.50
C GLU A 209 -2.26 16.28 -26.20
N SER A 210 -2.51 17.53 -25.81
CA SER A 210 -3.57 18.32 -26.41
C SER A 210 -3.09 19.02 -27.72
N PRO A 211 -3.83 18.88 -28.82
CA PRO A 211 -3.49 19.55 -30.07
C PRO A 211 -3.78 21.05 -30.09
N ARG A 212 -4.46 21.58 -29.06
CA ARG A 212 -4.97 22.98 -29.02
C ARG A 212 -3.87 24.04 -28.81
N TRP A 213 -2.69 23.64 -28.38
CA TRP A 213 -1.64 24.57 -28.00
C TRP A 213 -0.97 25.21 -29.23
N THR A 214 -0.84 26.53 -29.20
CA THR A 214 0.00 27.26 -30.15
C THR A 214 1.49 26.91 -29.96
N PRO A 215 2.35 27.14 -30.97
CA PRO A 215 3.80 26.90 -30.80
C PRO A 215 4.39 27.62 -29.58
N ARG A 216 3.95 28.87 -29.29
CA ARG A 216 4.41 29.65 -28.14
C ARG A 216 3.97 29.02 -26.81
N GLU A 217 2.72 28.60 -26.69
CA GLU A 217 2.20 27.93 -25.46
C GLU A 217 2.89 26.61 -25.24
N ARG A 218 3.09 25.82 -26.32
CA ARG A 218 3.81 24.57 -26.27
C ARG A 218 5.26 24.76 -25.81
N HIS A 219 5.94 25.79 -26.35
CA HIS A 219 7.28 26.15 -25.86
C HIS A 219 7.29 26.48 -24.36
N THR A 220 6.27 27.20 -23.88
CA THR A 220 6.13 27.51 -22.44
C THR A 220 5.95 26.22 -21.62
N LEU A 221 5.18 25.22 -22.11
CA LEU A 221 5.04 23.93 -21.45
C LEU A 221 6.36 23.15 -21.39
N ILE A 222 7.15 23.15 -22.46
CA ILE A 222 8.48 22.52 -22.49
C ILE A 222 9.44 23.19 -21.50
N LEU A 223 9.48 24.53 -21.45
CA LEU A 223 10.26 25.26 -20.47
C LEU A 223 9.83 24.92 -19.03
N ALA A 224 8.52 24.87 -18.79
CA ALA A 224 7.99 24.53 -17.48
C ALA A 224 8.31 23.07 -17.08
N LEU A 225 8.27 22.12 -18.04
CA LEU A 225 8.67 20.72 -17.82
C LEU A 225 10.17 20.64 -17.48
N ARG A 226 11.02 21.35 -18.24
CA ARG A 226 12.44 21.46 -17.95
C ARG A 226 12.71 22.01 -16.55
N ASN A 227 12.00 23.07 -16.16
CA ASN A 227 12.16 23.67 -14.82
C ASN A 227 11.78 22.69 -13.70
N ASP A 228 10.72 21.88 -13.89
CA ASP A 228 10.35 20.87 -12.91
C ASP A 228 11.43 19.77 -12.79
N ILE A 229 12.03 19.33 -13.91
CA ILE A 229 13.16 18.38 -13.89
C ILE A 229 14.40 19.03 -13.25
N GLU A 230 14.67 20.31 -13.49
CA GLU A 230 15.77 21.03 -12.85
C GLU A 230 15.57 21.20 -11.34
N LEU A 231 14.33 21.43 -10.88
CA LEU A 231 13.98 21.42 -9.47
C LEU A 231 14.21 20.02 -8.85
N LEU A 232 13.88 18.95 -9.59
CA LEU A 232 14.16 17.60 -9.16
C LEU A 232 15.66 17.36 -9.00
N TRP A 233 16.49 17.81 -9.95
CA TRP A 233 17.96 17.78 -9.90
C TRP A 233 18.52 18.49 -8.66
N MET A 234 17.94 19.62 -8.26
CA MET A 234 18.35 20.40 -7.10
C MET A 234 17.78 19.87 -5.78
N SER A 235 16.74 19.01 -5.84
CA SER A 235 16.12 18.44 -4.65
C SER A 235 16.98 17.32 -4.08
N GLY A 236 17.06 17.22 -2.74
CA GLY A 236 17.73 16.09 -2.08
C GLY A 236 16.92 14.80 -2.22
N GLU A 237 17.52 13.77 -2.78
CA GLU A 237 16.89 12.46 -2.97
C GLU A 237 16.84 11.66 -1.66
N LEU A 238 17.92 11.68 -0.89
CA LEU A 238 17.99 10.97 0.39
C LEU A 238 17.42 11.79 1.54
N ARG A 239 16.73 11.13 2.43
CA ARG A 239 16.39 11.68 3.75
C ARG A 239 17.62 11.59 4.64
N LEU A 240 18.04 12.72 5.19
CA LEU A 240 19.17 12.76 6.13
C LEU A 240 18.75 12.29 7.52
N GLU A 241 17.49 12.45 7.86
CA GLU A 241 16.90 12.07 9.14
C GLU A 241 15.81 11.02 8.94
N LYS A 242 15.66 10.15 9.93
CA LYS A 242 14.62 9.14 9.95
C LYS A 242 13.24 9.82 10.07
N PRO A 243 12.25 9.47 9.21
CA PRO A 243 10.93 10.10 9.30
C PRO A 243 10.25 9.74 10.62
N THR A 244 9.55 10.71 11.19
CA THR A 244 8.66 10.48 12.32
C THR A 244 7.35 9.85 11.85
N VAL A 245 6.60 9.21 12.74
CA VAL A 245 5.26 8.67 12.42
C VAL A 245 4.32 9.79 11.96
N ALA A 246 4.41 10.99 12.53
CA ALA A 246 3.63 12.16 12.09
C ALA A 246 3.91 12.53 10.61
N GLN A 247 5.17 12.44 10.18
CA GLN A 247 5.52 12.65 8.77
C GLN A 247 5.00 11.55 7.85
N GLU A 248 4.93 10.30 8.34
CA GLU A 248 4.30 9.19 7.60
C GLU A 248 2.78 9.39 7.48
N VAL A 249 2.11 9.87 8.53
CA VAL A 249 0.67 10.23 8.50
C VAL A 249 0.43 11.34 7.48
N ALA A 250 1.20 12.42 7.53
CA ALA A 250 1.08 13.53 6.58
C ALA A 250 1.32 13.07 5.13
N TRP A 251 2.29 12.16 4.91
CA TRP A 251 2.54 11.54 3.61
C TRP A 251 1.34 10.70 3.14
N GLY A 252 0.74 9.88 3.99
CA GLY A 252 -0.45 9.11 3.65
C GLY A 252 -1.64 10.00 3.28
N LEU A 253 -1.90 11.04 4.09
CA LEU A 253 -2.99 12.00 3.87
C LEU A 253 -2.83 12.83 2.60
N HIS A 254 -1.58 13.04 2.15
CA HIS A 254 -1.30 13.74 0.89
C HIS A 254 -2.02 13.09 -0.31
N PHE A 255 -2.04 11.75 -0.41
CA PHE A 255 -2.74 11.08 -1.52
C PHE A 255 -4.27 11.25 -1.45
N PHE A 256 -4.84 11.36 -0.26
CA PHE A 256 -6.27 11.66 -0.13
C PHE A 256 -6.59 13.04 -0.65
N GLY A 257 -5.84 14.06 -0.23
CA GLY A 257 -6.05 15.45 -0.66
C GLY A 257 -5.92 15.64 -2.16
N GLU A 258 -4.98 14.93 -2.79
CA GLU A 258 -4.60 15.15 -4.18
C GLU A 258 -5.37 14.32 -5.20
N THR A 259 -5.78 13.09 -4.83
CA THR A 259 -6.34 12.15 -5.80
C THR A 259 -7.51 11.32 -5.27
N LEU A 260 -7.42 10.76 -4.06
CA LEU A 260 -8.33 9.70 -3.63
C LEU A 260 -9.74 10.21 -3.29
N PHE A 261 -9.88 11.42 -2.70
CA PHE A 261 -11.19 12.01 -2.45
C PHE A 261 -12.01 12.15 -3.74
N GLU A 262 -11.38 12.49 -4.85
CA GLU A 262 -12.05 12.64 -6.14
C GLU A 262 -12.22 11.32 -6.91
N ALA A 263 -11.32 10.33 -6.68
CA ALA A 263 -11.38 9.07 -7.40
C ALA A 263 -12.59 8.22 -7.00
N VAL A 264 -13.03 8.27 -5.74
CA VAL A 264 -14.10 7.41 -5.23
C VAL A 264 -15.49 7.75 -5.79
N PRO A 265 -15.96 9.01 -5.83
CA PRO A 265 -17.23 9.31 -6.48
C PRO A 265 -17.28 8.89 -7.96
N LEU A 266 -16.17 9.06 -8.69
CA LEU A 266 -16.07 8.61 -10.08
C LEU A 266 -16.12 7.09 -10.22
N LEU A 267 -15.65 6.34 -9.22
CA LEU A 267 -15.76 4.89 -9.18
C LEU A 267 -17.23 4.44 -9.10
N PHE A 268 -18.03 5.09 -8.26
CA PHE A 268 -19.48 4.82 -8.14
C PHE A 268 -20.21 5.16 -9.44
N ASP A 269 -19.92 6.32 -10.04
CA ASP A 269 -20.52 6.76 -11.29
C ASP A 269 -20.26 5.77 -12.45
N LYS A 270 -19.04 5.26 -12.57
CA LYS A 270 -18.67 4.25 -13.58
C LYS A 270 -19.45 2.94 -13.41
N LEU A 271 -19.62 2.46 -12.18
CA LEU A 271 -20.42 1.26 -11.91
C LEU A 271 -21.89 1.50 -12.22
N GLU A 272 -22.48 2.61 -11.76
CA GLU A 272 -23.88 2.98 -12.01
C GLU A 272 -24.15 3.09 -13.52
N SER A 273 -23.25 3.71 -14.27
CA SER A 273 -23.32 3.84 -15.73
C SER A 273 -23.26 2.48 -16.45
N ALA A 274 -22.40 1.57 -16.01
CA ALA A 274 -22.29 0.23 -16.56
C ALA A 274 -23.56 -0.60 -16.32
N LEU A 275 -24.10 -0.56 -15.10
CA LEU A 275 -25.34 -1.24 -14.74
C LEU A 275 -26.55 -0.72 -15.53
N ALA A 276 -26.69 0.60 -15.65
CA ALA A 276 -27.79 1.22 -16.40
C ALA A 276 -27.75 0.83 -17.89
N ARG A 277 -26.56 0.61 -18.46
CA ARG A 277 -26.39 0.22 -19.87
C ARG A 277 -26.77 -1.23 -20.13
N HIS A 278 -26.33 -2.15 -19.28
CA HIS A 278 -26.42 -3.59 -19.53
C HIS A 278 -27.61 -4.25 -18.84
N TYR A 279 -28.22 -3.59 -17.85
CA TYR A 279 -29.46 -4.03 -17.19
C TYR A 279 -30.50 -2.91 -17.22
N PRO A 280 -30.96 -2.50 -18.42
CA PRO A 280 -31.88 -1.37 -18.56
C PRO A 280 -33.23 -1.65 -17.88
N GLY A 281 -33.72 -0.67 -17.13
CA GLY A 281 -34.97 -0.78 -16.37
C GLY A 281 -34.84 -1.42 -14.98
N GLU A 282 -33.70 -2.03 -14.65
CA GLU A 282 -33.42 -2.58 -13.33
C GLU A 282 -32.92 -1.50 -12.38
N ARG A 283 -33.30 -1.60 -11.11
CA ARG A 283 -32.80 -0.68 -10.06
C ARG A 283 -31.74 -1.38 -9.22
N PHE A 284 -30.65 -0.66 -8.99
CA PHE A 284 -29.55 -1.09 -8.14
C PHE A 284 -29.33 -0.06 -7.04
N ASP A 285 -29.40 -0.49 -5.80
CA ASP A 285 -28.95 0.33 -4.67
C ASP A 285 -27.43 0.28 -4.63
N MET A 286 -26.77 1.46 -4.69
CA MET A 286 -25.32 1.55 -4.62
C MET A 286 -24.86 1.43 -3.17
N PRO A 287 -24.29 0.28 -2.75
CA PRO A 287 -23.74 0.16 -1.39
C PRO A 287 -22.46 0.96 -1.26
N ARG A 288 -22.05 1.24 -0.03
CA ARG A 288 -20.74 1.82 0.30
C ARG A 288 -19.66 0.73 0.19
N PHE A 289 -19.38 0.29 -1.03
CA PHE A 289 -18.53 -0.89 -1.26
C PHE A 289 -17.03 -0.62 -1.19
N PHE A 290 -16.60 0.63 -1.28
CA PHE A 290 -15.17 0.98 -1.31
C PHE A 290 -14.80 1.84 -0.10
N GLN A 291 -13.78 1.45 0.65
CA GLN A 291 -13.28 2.16 1.82
C GLN A 291 -11.76 2.00 1.91
N PHE A 292 -11.10 2.94 2.57
CA PHE A 292 -9.67 2.83 2.84
C PHE A 292 -9.41 2.45 4.30
N GLY A 293 -8.42 1.57 4.50
CA GLY A 293 -7.81 1.32 5.80
C GLY A 293 -6.43 1.96 5.88
N SER A 294 -5.88 2.03 7.08
CA SER A 294 -4.49 2.43 7.30
C SER A 294 -3.90 1.71 8.50
N TRP A 295 -2.60 1.43 8.44
CA TRP A 295 -1.77 0.98 9.56
C TRP A 295 -0.87 2.08 10.11
N ILE A 296 -0.77 3.22 9.41
CA ILE A 296 0.10 4.33 9.79
C ILE A 296 -0.42 4.95 11.07
N GLY A 297 0.36 4.88 12.15
CA GLY A 297 -0.03 5.33 13.49
C GLY A 297 -0.84 4.33 14.32
N GLY A 298 -1.11 3.11 13.79
CA GLY A 298 -1.81 2.03 14.50
C GLY A 298 -1.01 0.72 14.61
N ASP A 299 0.05 0.57 13.81
CA ASP A 299 0.91 -0.63 13.79
C ASP A 299 2.02 -0.52 14.84
N ARG A 300 1.87 -1.27 15.94
CA ARG A 300 2.83 -1.34 17.04
C ARG A 300 3.76 -2.55 16.98
N ASP A 301 3.50 -3.51 16.09
CA ASP A 301 4.30 -4.72 15.99
C ASP A 301 5.76 -4.39 15.64
N GLY A 302 6.62 -4.40 16.67
CA GLY A 302 8.04 -4.06 16.56
C GLY A 302 8.29 -2.61 16.12
N ASN A 303 7.38 -1.68 16.41
CA ASN A 303 7.58 -0.24 16.23
C ASN A 303 7.39 0.50 17.58
N PRO A 304 8.47 0.80 18.31
CA PRO A 304 8.39 1.45 19.61
C PRO A 304 7.97 2.92 19.54
N PHE A 305 7.88 3.50 18.33
CA PHE A 305 7.50 4.90 18.14
C PHE A 305 5.98 5.08 17.94
N VAL A 306 5.20 4.00 18.00
CA VAL A 306 3.74 4.05 17.91
C VAL A 306 3.14 3.73 19.28
N ASP A 307 2.83 4.75 20.02
CA ASP A 307 2.12 4.69 21.31
C ASP A 307 0.67 5.18 21.19
N ASP A 308 -0.04 5.33 22.30
CA ASP A 308 -1.41 5.81 22.32
C ASP A 308 -1.51 7.28 21.93
N SER A 309 -0.53 8.11 22.29
CA SER A 309 -0.50 9.53 21.93
C SER A 309 -0.38 9.71 20.41
N VAL A 310 0.48 8.92 19.76
CA VAL A 310 0.65 8.89 18.30
C VAL A 310 -0.63 8.40 17.63
N THR A 311 -1.29 7.37 18.17
CA THR A 311 -2.57 6.88 17.62
C THR A 311 -3.66 7.96 17.70
N ARG A 312 -3.77 8.66 18.81
CA ARG A 312 -4.71 9.79 19.01
C ARG A 312 -4.42 10.92 18.02
N ALA A 313 -3.16 11.34 17.92
CA ALA A 313 -2.73 12.38 16.97
C ALA A 313 -3.03 11.98 15.52
N THR A 314 -2.79 10.72 15.14
CA THR A 314 -3.10 10.20 13.81
C THR A 314 -4.58 10.30 13.48
N LEU A 315 -5.46 9.86 14.39
CA LEU A 315 -6.91 9.94 14.18
C LEU A 315 -7.40 11.39 14.11
N HIS A 316 -6.77 12.27 14.88
CA HIS A 316 -7.05 13.69 14.85
C HIS A 316 -6.70 14.31 13.49
N GLU A 317 -5.50 14.06 12.97
CA GLU A 317 -5.08 14.53 11.63
C GLU A 317 -5.97 13.95 10.52
N ASN A 318 -6.34 12.68 10.60
CA ASN A 318 -7.28 12.05 9.68
C ASN A 318 -8.65 12.77 9.69
N ARG A 319 -9.15 13.14 10.87
CA ARG A 319 -10.38 13.90 11.03
C ARG A 319 -10.28 15.29 10.42
N LEU A 320 -9.20 16.01 10.72
CA LEU A 320 -8.97 17.34 10.16
C LEU A 320 -8.89 17.34 8.63
N ALA A 321 -8.27 16.30 8.04
CA ALA A 321 -8.14 16.19 6.58
C ALA A 321 -9.51 16.12 5.88
N CYS A 322 -10.41 15.24 6.33
CA CYS A 322 -11.74 15.11 5.72
C CYS A 322 -12.62 16.34 6.01
N LEU A 323 -12.62 16.91 7.22
CA LEU A 323 -13.42 18.10 7.53
C LEU A 323 -12.98 19.32 6.67
N LYS A 324 -11.66 19.53 6.50
CA LYS A 324 -11.11 20.59 5.61
C LYS A 324 -11.53 20.34 4.16
N ARG A 325 -11.48 19.09 3.68
CA ARG A 325 -11.94 18.71 2.34
C ARG A 325 -13.42 19.03 2.14
N TYR A 326 -14.28 18.60 3.07
CA TYR A 326 -15.73 18.84 2.97
C TYR A 326 -16.05 20.32 3.01
N ARG A 327 -15.35 21.08 3.85
CA ARG A 327 -15.51 22.54 3.90
C ARG A 327 -15.23 23.19 2.55
N LEU A 328 -14.11 22.82 1.91
CA LEU A 328 -13.74 23.32 0.58
C LEU A 328 -14.85 23.03 -0.45
N ARG A 329 -15.30 21.78 -0.50
CA ARG A 329 -16.36 21.33 -1.43
C ARG A 329 -17.70 22.00 -1.17
N LEU A 330 -18.06 22.21 0.10
CA LEU A 330 -19.30 22.93 0.47
C LEU A 330 -19.26 24.39 0.06
N VAL A 331 -18.11 25.06 0.18
CA VAL A 331 -17.93 26.44 -0.31
C VAL A 331 -18.14 26.50 -1.82
N GLU A 332 -17.52 25.60 -2.58
CA GLU A 332 -17.72 25.50 -4.04
C GLU A 332 -19.19 25.24 -4.39
N LEU A 333 -19.84 24.28 -3.71
CA LEU A 333 -21.23 23.93 -3.93
C LEU A 333 -22.17 25.09 -3.61
N THR A 334 -21.89 25.86 -2.55
CA THR A 334 -22.64 27.06 -2.18
C THR A 334 -22.58 28.16 -3.26
N GLN A 335 -21.45 28.24 -3.97
CA GLN A 335 -21.32 29.18 -5.11
C GLN A 335 -22.07 28.69 -6.36
N MET A 336 -22.05 27.36 -6.63
CA MET A 336 -22.67 26.77 -7.81
C MET A 336 -24.22 26.73 -7.72
N LEU A 337 -24.77 26.42 -6.53
CA LEU A 337 -26.23 26.30 -6.32
C LEU A 337 -26.88 27.62 -5.91
N SER A 338 -26.54 28.72 -6.57
CA SER A 338 -27.18 30.04 -6.48
C SER A 338 -28.46 30.02 -7.34
N ILE A 339 -29.45 29.24 -6.92
CA ILE A 339 -30.71 29.03 -7.63
C ILE A 339 -31.81 29.85 -6.93
N THR A 340 -32.52 30.69 -7.70
CA THR A 340 -33.64 31.49 -7.15
C THR A 340 -34.87 30.59 -6.98
N SER A 341 -35.67 30.86 -5.93
CA SER A 341 -36.96 30.20 -5.71
C SER A 341 -37.99 30.48 -6.83
N GLU A 342 -37.80 31.56 -7.60
CA GLU A 342 -38.66 31.87 -8.74
C GLU A 342 -38.36 30.97 -9.95
N ALA A 343 -37.08 30.58 -10.13
CA ALA A 343 -36.68 29.69 -11.22
C ALA A 343 -36.96 28.22 -10.93
N LEU A 344 -36.90 27.82 -9.65
CA LEU A 344 -37.08 26.43 -9.24
C LEU A 344 -37.98 26.36 -7.97
N PRO A 345 -39.31 26.17 -8.09
CA PRO A 345 -40.18 25.99 -6.95
C PRO A 345 -39.80 24.68 -6.21
N VAL A 346 -39.48 24.80 -4.94
CA VAL A 346 -39.12 23.65 -4.09
C VAL A 346 -40.31 23.12 -3.32
N PRO A 347 -40.37 21.84 -2.96
CA PRO A 347 -41.45 21.24 -2.19
C PRO A 347 -41.46 21.75 -0.73
N ASP A 348 -42.63 21.69 -0.08
CA ASP A 348 -42.84 22.09 1.32
C ASP A 348 -41.87 21.38 2.28
N SER A 349 -41.54 20.13 2.01
CA SER A 349 -40.58 19.35 2.80
C SER A 349 -39.21 20.00 2.85
N PHE A 350 -38.78 20.68 1.76
CA PHE A 350 -37.52 21.42 1.75
C PHE A 350 -37.64 22.73 2.55
N HIS A 351 -38.76 23.43 2.46
CA HIS A 351 -39.01 24.63 3.27
C HIS A 351 -38.94 24.30 4.77
N GLU A 352 -39.53 23.18 5.19
CA GLU A 352 -39.48 22.72 6.56
C GLU A 352 -38.02 22.34 6.97
N ALA A 353 -37.26 21.66 6.09
CA ALA A 353 -35.88 21.33 6.34
C ALA A 353 -34.99 22.58 6.49
N LEU A 354 -35.21 23.58 5.61
CA LEU A 354 -34.52 24.87 5.68
C LEU A 354 -34.87 25.61 6.97
N ALA A 355 -36.16 25.68 7.34
CA ALA A 355 -36.57 26.34 8.57
C ALA A 355 -35.89 25.71 9.80
N ARG A 356 -35.85 24.36 9.87
CA ARG A 356 -35.12 23.64 10.95
C ARG A 356 -33.65 23.96 10.95
N ALA A 357 -33.00 24.01 9.75
CA ALA A 357 -31.57 24.31 9.64
C ALA A 357 -31.24 25.76 10.06
N LEU A 358 -32.07 26.72 9.66
CA LEU A 358 -31.94 28.12 10.04
C LEU A 358 -32.08 28.32 11.57
N MET A 359 -33.07 27.67 12.19
CA MET A 359 -33.23 27.69 13.65
C MET A 359 -32.00 27.12 14.37
N ARG A 360 -31.46 26.00 13.91
CA ARG A 360 -30.25 25.36 14.49
C ARG A 360 -29.00 26.21 14.33
N SER A 361 -28.92 27.03 13.27
CA SER A 361 -27.74 27.85 12.99
C SER A 361 -27.57 29.00 13.99
N GLY A 362 -28.64 29.42 14.67
CA GLY A 362 -28.67 30.61 15.54
C GLY A 362 -28.55 31.96 14.77
N GLU A 363 -28.36 31.91 13.45
CA GLU A 363 -28.15 33.08 12.59
C GLU A 363 -29.22 33.22 11.47
N ALA A 364 -30.42 32.73 11.71
CA ALA A 364 -31.48 32.61 10.70
C ALA A 364 -31.71 33.90 9.91
N THR A 365 -31.86 35.05 10.60
CA THR A 365 -32.10 36.34 9.97
C THR A 365 -30.93 36.80 9.10
N SER A 366 -29.68 36.62 9.58
CA SER A 366 -28.48 36.98 8.83
C SER A 366 -28.33 36.15 7.57
N ILE A 367 -28.58 34.83 7.64
CA ILE A 367 -28.44 33.92 6.49
C ILE A 367 -29.53 34.24 5.45
N ALA A 368 -30.78 34.38 5.88
CA ALA A 368 -31.91 34.68 4.99
C ALA A 368 -31.79 36.05 4.30
N SER A 369 -31.34 37.07 5.04
CA SER A 369 -31.20 38.41 4.49
C SER A 369 -30.03 38.58 3.52
N ARG A 370 -28.98 37.76 3.68
CA ARG A 370 -27.80 37.82 2.79
C ARG A 370 -28.07 37.23 1.41
N ASN A 371 -28.90 36.18 1.32
CA ASN A 371 -29.20 35.50 0.06
C ASN A 371 -30.74 35.34 -0.09
N PRO A 372 -31.48 36.45 -0.27
CA PRO A 372 -32.93 36.40 -0.34
C PRO A 372 -33.39 35.61 -1.58
N GLY A 373 -34.29 34.64 -1.39
CA GLY A 373 -34.80 33.77 -2.46
C GLY A 373 -33.90 32.67 -2.94
N GLU A 374 -32.62 32.57 -2.47
CA GLU A 374 -31.68 31.52 -2.83
C GLU A 374 -31.72 30.40 -1.77
N LEU A 375 -32.77 29.58 -1.76
CA LEU A 375 -33.05 28.65 -0.66
C LEU A 375 -32.00 27.56 -0.50
N PHE A 376 -31.44 27.02 -1.60
CA PHE A 376 -30.35 26.05 -1.55
C PHE A 376 -29.08 26.65 -0.94
N ARG A 377 -28.76 27.88 -1.29
CA ARG A 377 -27.61 28.59 -0.76
C ARG A 377 -27.75 28.91 0.73
N GLN A 378 -28.97 29.26 1.18
CA GLN A 378 -29.26 29.43 2.60
C GLN A 378 -29.07 28.11 3.36
N TYR A 379 -29.59 26.99 2.82
CA TYR A 379 -29.45 25.67 3.44
C TYR A 379 -27.99 25.22 3.52
N LEU A 380 -27.24 25.36 2.41
CA LEU A 380 -25.79 25.07 2.35
C LEU A 380 -24.98 25.94 3.33
N THR A 381 -25.38 27.20 3.52
CA THR A 381 -24.76 28.08 4.52
C THR A 381 -24.95 27.54 5.94
N CYS A 382 -26.15 27.02 6.25
CA CYS A 382 -26.40 26.36 7.55
C CYS A 382 -25.53 25.11 7.73
N ILE A 383 -25.40 24.26 6.67
CA ILE A 383 -24.49 23.08 6.67
C ILE A 383 -23.06 23.52 6.91
N LEU A 384 -22.59 24.55 6.20
CA LEU A 384 -21.22 25.06 6.31
C LEU A 384 -20.92 25.57 7.74
N ARG A 385 -21.88 26.28 8.37
CA ARG A 385 -21.73 26.73 9.76
C ARG A 385 -21.59 25.57 10.75
N ARG A 386 -22.41 24.53 10.59
CA ARG A 386 -22.31 23.33 11.40
C ARG A 386 -20.94 22.64 11.20
N LEU A 387 -20.46 22.57 9.95
CA LEU A 387 -19.15 21.98 9.67
C LEU A 387 -17.99 22.82 10.23
N ASP A 388 -18.09 24.15 10.16
CA ASP A 388 -17.13 25.06 10.79
C ASP A 388 -17.07 24.83 12.33
N GLY A 389 -18.20 24.59 12.98
CA GLY A 389 -18.28 24.19 14.39
C GLY A 389 -17.57 22.86 14.65
N SER A 390 -17.77 21.86 13.81
CA SER A 390 -17.08 20.57 13.90
C SER A 390 -15.56 20.69 13.70
N LEU A 391 -15.14 21.53 12.76
CA LEU A 391 -13.72 21.82 12.48
C LEU A 391 -13.08 22.57 13.65
N ALA A 392 -13.78 23.56 14.22
CA ALA A 392 -13.30 24.28 15.41
C ALA A 392 -13.13 23.34 16.59
N ASN A 393 -14.08 22.40 16.82
CA ASN A 393 -13.97 21.39 17.86
C ASN A 393 -12.79 20.44 17.61
N ALA A 394 -12.58 20.02 16.36
CA ALA A 394 -11.46 19.18 16.01
C ALA A 394 -10.09 19.89 16.12
N SER A 395 -10.03 21.21 16.04
CA SER A 395 -8.78 21.98 16.12
C SER A 395 -8.41 22.45 17.52
N ARG A 396 -9.22 22.11 18.53
CA ARG A 396 -9.03 22.54 19.93
C ARG A 396 -8.18 21.57 20.75
N PRO A 397 -7.50 22.06 21.79
CA PRO A 397 -6.97 21.20 22.85
C PRO A 397 -8.10 20.42 23.56
N ALA A 398 -7.77 19.26 24.13
CA ALA A 398 -8.75 18.36 24.77
C ALA A 398 -9.51 18.97 25.97
N ASP A 399 -8.98 20.03 26.59
CA ASP A 399 -9.52 20.76 27.74
C ASP A 399 -10.44 21.94 27.38
N GLY A 400 -10.63 22.21 26.08
CA GLY A 400 -11.47 23.31 25.59
C GLY A 400 -12.97 23.02 25.66
N THR A 401 -13.81 24.03 26.03
CA THR A 401 -15.26 23.92 25.97
C THR A 401 -15.74 23.69 24.54
N PRO A 402 -16.51 22.61 24.22
CA PRO A 402 -16.96 22.33 22.86
C PRO A 402 -17.84 23.48 22.31
N VAL A 403 -17.64 23.82 21.03
CA VAL A 403 -18.52 24.69 20.28
C VAL A 403 -19.82 23.94 20.05
N GLN A 404 -20.93 24.49 20.52
CA GLN A 404 -22.25 23.89 20.28
C GLN A 404 -22.64 24.00 18.80
N GLY A 405 -23.45 23.06 18.30
CA GLY A 405 -24.06 23.11 16.99
C GLY A 405 -23.23 22.47 15.85
N GLY A 406 -22.05 21.91 16.12
CA GLY A 406 -21.30 21.10 15.15
C GLY A 406 -21.99 19.76 14.83
N TYR A 407 -21.56 19.10 13.77
CA TYR A 407 -21.95 17.71 13.46
C TYR A 407 -21.34 16.74 14.46
N THR A 408 -22.14 15.82 14.97
CA THR A 408 -21.69 14.75 15.86
C THR A 408 -21.28 13.50 15.08
N SER A 409 -21.80 13.31 13.88
CA SER A 409 -21.48 12.19 13.00
C SER A 409 -21.47 12.59 11.53
N ALA A 410 -20.74 11.83 10.72
CA ALA A 410 -20.78 12.00 9.27
C ALA A 410 -22.15 11.65 8.67
N ASP A 411 -22.92 10.78 9.34
CA ASP A 411 -24.26 10.41 8.87
C ASP A 411 -25.23 11.61 8.88
N GLU A 412 -25.09 12.54 9.85
CA GLU A 412 -25.87 13.77 9.87
C GLU A 412 -25.55 14.69 8.68
N LEU A 413 -24.27 14.85 8.35
CA LEU A 413 -23.85 15.65 7.20
C LEU A 413 -24.31 15.02 5.89
N ALA A 414 -24.21 13.70 5.75
CA ALA A 414 -24.69 12.97 4.59
C ALA A 414 -26.21 13.11 4.44
N ALA A 415 -26.98 13.08 5.55
CA ALA A 415 -28.42 13.28 5.55
C ALA A 415 -28.80 14.70 5.11
N ASP A 416 -28.10 15.74 5.58
CA ASP A 416 -28.36 17.11 5.14
C ASP A 416 -28.05 17.29 3.63
N LEU A 417 -26.99 16.66 3.09
CA LEU A 417 -26.71 16.65 1.65
C LEU A 417 -27.76 15.87 0.84
N LEU A 418 -28.26 14.77 1.39
CA LEU A 418 -29.32 13.97 0.75
C LEU A 418 -30.61 14.78 0.58
N VAL A 419 -30.96 15.65 1.53
CA VAL A 419 -32.12 16.57 1.40
C VAL A 419 -32.00 17.44 0.15
N ILE A 420 -30.83 18.01 -0.11
CA ILE A 420 -30.59 18.84 -1.31
C ILE A 420 -30.68 17.97 -2.57
N GLU A 421 -30.05 16.81 -2.57
CA GLU A 421 -30.05 15.88 -3.71
C GLU A 421 -31.48 15.44 -4.07
N GLN A 422 -32.28 15.02 -3.07
CA GLN A 422 -33.68 14.60 -3.27
C GLN A 422 -34.57 15.77 -3.76
N THR A 423 -34.34 16.97 -3.26
CA THR A 423 -35.07 18.17 -3.69
C THR A 423 -34.78 18.48 -5.16
N LEU A 424 -33.53 18.44 -5.59
CA LEU A 424 -33.17 18.63 -6.99
C LEU A 424 -33.76 17.53 -7.89
N PHE A 425 -33.85 16.29 -7.43
CA PHE A 425 -34.55 15.22 -8.16
C PHE A 425 -36.04 15.50 -8.29
N ALA A 426 -36.67 15.84 -7.18
CA ALA A 426 -38.12 16.11 -7.14
C ALA A 426 -38.55 17.32 -8.02
N THR A 427 -37.61 18.25 -8.24
CA THR A 427 -37.84 19.45 -9.07
C THR A 427 -37.39 19.29 -10.54
N GLY A 428 -37.08 18.06 -10.96
CA GLY A 428 -36.65 17.77 -12.35
C GLY A 428 -35.18 18.12 -12.67
N SER A 429 -34.42 18.56 -11.66
CA SER A 429 -33.00 18.92 -11.83
C SER A 429 -32.03 17.78 -11.50
N ALA A 430 -32.37 16.57 -11.95
CA ALA A 430 -31.62 15.34 -11.64
C ALA A 430 -30.14 15.44 -12.01
N GLN A 431 -29.81 16.06 -13.14
CA GLN A 431 -28.40 16.20 -13.58
C GLN A 431 -27.58 17.07 -12.61
N LEU A 432 -28.17 18.14 -12.06
CA LEU A 432 -27.48 18.95 -11.04
C LEU A 432 -27.26 18.15 -9.74
N ALA A 433 -28.24 17.35 -9.34
CA ALA A 433 -28.09 16.45 -8.19
C ALA A 433 -26.92 15.47 -8.39
N HIS A 434 -26.86 14.81 -9.56
CA HIS A 434 -25.80 13.83 -9.90
C HIS A 434 -24.42 14.45 -9.99
N MET A 435 -24.29 15.60 -10.66
CA MET A 435 -22.96 16.16 -10.94
C MET A 435 -22.37 17.01 -9.82
N LEU A 436 -23.23 17.63 -8.98
CA LEU A 436 -22.76 18.60 -7.98
C LEU A 436 -22.88 18.08 -6.54
N VAL A 437 -24.02 17.51 -6.16
CA VAL A 437 -24.32 17.16 -4.75
C VAL A 437 -23.91 15.74 -4.41
N ARG A 438 -24.30 14.78 -5.24
CA ARG A 438 -24.03 13.33 -5.02
C ARG A 438 -22.56 13.02 -4.82
N PRO A 439 -21.59 13.57 -5.60
CA PRO A 439 -20.18 13.28 -5.38
C PRO A 439 -19.70 13.67 -3.98
N LEU A 440 -20.11 14.84 -3.47
CA LEU A 440 -19.77 15.26 -2.11
C LEU A 440 -20.41 14.35 -1.06
N ARG A 441 -21.68 13.97 -1.24
CA ARG A 441 -22.34 13.03 -0.32
C ARG A 441 -21.63 11.69 -0.30
N GLN A 442 -21.23 11.16 -1.46
CA GLN A 442 -20.46 9.92 -1.57
C GLN A 442 -19.07 10.04 -0.91
N GLU A 443 -18.38 11.19 -1.04
CA GLU A 443 -17.15 11.47 -0.28
C GLU A 443 -17.42 11.37 1.23
N VAL A 444 -18.45 12.04 1.75
CA VAL A 444 -18.81 12.02 3.18
C VAL A 444 -19.17 10.62 3.65
N GLU A 445 -19.94 9.87 2.89
CA GLU A 445 -20.35 8.51 3.23
C GLU A 445 -19.18 7.53 3.25
N THR A 446 -18.18 7.70 2.36
CA THR A 446 -17.03 6.81 2.23
C THR A 446 -15.96 7.14 3.27
N PHE A 447 -15.57 8.41 3.36
CA PHE A 447 -14.43 8.84 4.19
C PHE A 447 -14.85 9.26 5.60
N ARG A 448 -16.14 9.47 5.84
CA ARG A 448 -16.75 9.84 7.12
C ARG A 448 -16.02 11.02 7.79
N PHE A 449 -15.87 11.02 9.11
CA PHE A 449 -15.02 11.97 9.83
C PHE A 449 -13.65 11.39 10.23
N SER A 450 -13.21 10.33 9.56
CA SER A 450 -11.97 9.63 9.87
C SER A 450 -11.01 9.45 8.68
N THR A 451 -11.40 9.85 7.47
CA THR A 451 -10.65 9.66 6.21
C THR A 451 -10.37 8.19 5.90
N VAL A 452 -9.80 7.45 6.86
CA VAL A 452 -9.51 6.01 6.79
C VAL A 452 -10.01 5.30 8.06
N GLN A 453 -10.13 3.98 8.00
CA GLN A 453 -10.28 3.15 9.18
C GLN A 453 -8.89 2.71 9.64
N LEU A 454 -8.50 3.14 10.85
CA LEU A 454 -7.19 2.80 11.42
C LEU A 454 -7.25 1.40 12.02
N ASP A 455 -6.39 0.49 11.56
CA ASP A 455 -6.19 -0.78 12.24
C ASP A 455 -5.17 -0.64 13.37
N LEU A 456 -5.41 -1.37 14.44
CA LEU A 456 -4.42 -1.59 15.49
C LEU A 456 -3.75 -2.93 15.23
N ARG A 457 -2.43 -2.99 15.30
CA ARG A 457 -1.68 -4.24 15.17
C ARG A 457 -0.66 -4.40 16.28
N GLN A 458 -0.60 -5.58 16.87
CA GLN A 458 0.38 -5.94 17.89
C GLN A 458 0.75 -7.42 17.80
N ASN A 459 1.91 -7.76 18.32
CA ASN A 459 2.46 -9.10 18.36
C ASN A 459 1.88 -9.92 19.52
N THR A 460 1.66 -11.21 19.29
CA THR A 460 1.16 -12.16 20.29
C THR A 460 1.98 -12.17 21.59
N THR A 461 3.30 -12.07 21.49
CA THR A 461 4.18 -12.06 22.68
C THR A 461 3.89 -10.88 23.61
N VAL A 462 3.65 -9.68 23.05
CA VAL A 462 3.34 -8.47 23.84
C VAL A 462 1.96 -8.60 24.47
N ILE A 463 0.99 -9.13 23.74
CA ILE A 463 -0.37 -9.42 24.28
C ILE A 463 -0.30 -10.44 25.41
N GLU A 464 0.49 -11.51 25.25
CA GLU A 464 0.69 -12.53 26.30
C GLU A 464 1.29 -11.90 27.56
N GLN A 465 2.31 -11.04 27.46
CA GLN A 465 2.90 -10.35 28.62
C GLN A 465 1.85 -9.55 29.40
N ALA A 466 1.02 -8.78 28.70
CA ALA A 466 -0.07 -8.04 29.34
C ALA A 466 -1.10 -8.94 30.01
N LEU A 467 -1.44 -10.08 29.39
CA LEU A 467 -2.35 -11.06 29.98
C LEU A 467 -1.75 -11.75 31.21
N ARG A 468 -0.46 -12.05 31.22
CA ARG A 468 0.24 -12.63 32.39
C ARG A 468 0.24 -11.68 33.59
N ALA A 469 0.40 -10.37 33.33
CA ALA A 469 0.26 -9.34 34.37
C ALA A 469 -1.20 -9.22 34.85
N LEU A 470 -2.16 -9.25 33.93
CA LEU A 470 -3.58 -9.25 34.25
C LEU A 470 -3.98 -10.47 35.09
N TRP A 471 -3.47 -11.65 34.76
CA TRP A 471 -3.70 -12.88 35.54
C TRP A 471 -3.23 -12.71 36.99
N ARG A 472 -2.03 -12.15 37.20
CA ARG A 472 -1.51 -11.90 38.56
C ARG A 472 -2.40 -10.91 39.35
N ALA A 473 -2.86 -9.86 38.67
CA ALA A 473 -3.74 -8.87 39.26
C ALA A 473 -5.13 -9.42 39.60
N THR A 474 -5.67 -10.32 38.77
CA THR A 474 -7.02 -10.91 38.97
C THR A 474 -6.99 -12.03 40.03
N CYS A 475 -6.01 -12.93 39.94
CA CYS A 475 -5.91 -14.09 40.87
C CYS A 475 -5.32 -13.75 42.23
N GLY A 476 -4.78 -12.54 42.44
CA GLY A 476 -4.24 -12.09 43.74
C GLY A 476 -3.05 -12.92 44.23
N THR A 477 -2.34 -13.63 43.37
CA THR A 477 -1.27 -14.53 43.70
C THR A 477 0.08 -14.04 43.22
N SER A 478 1.14 -14.29 44.00
CA SER A 478 2.53 -14.13 43.62
C SER A 478 3.04 -15.33 42.80
N GLY A 479 2.16 -16.25 42.39
CA GLY A 479 2.49 -17.45 41.61
C GLY A 479 2.80 -17.14 40.15
N GLU A 480 3.47 -18.07 39.47
CA GLU A 480 3.68 -18.00 38.02
C GLU A 480 2.39 -18.34 37.27
N PRO A 481 1.99 -17.53 36.27
CA PRO A 481 0.87 -17.86 35.39
C PRO A 481 1.13 -19.19 34.65
N PRO A 482 0.08 -19.95 34.32
CA PRO A 482 0.22 -21.13 33.48
C PRO A 482 0.94 -20.84 32.17
N ALA A 483 1.58 -21.85 31.57
CA ALA A 483 2.18 -21.70 30.25
C ALA A 483 1.11 -21.32 29.20
N SER A 484 1.41 -20.44 28.29
CA SER A 484 0.44 -19.88 27.30
C SER A 484 -0.10 -20.93 26.33
N ASP A 485 0.58 -22.05 26.17
CA ASP A 485 0.16 -23.23 25.40
C ASP A 485 -0.59 -24.29 26.22
N SER A 486 -0.74 -24.07 27.52
CA SER A 486 -1.36 -25.03 28.41
C SER A 486 -2.89 -24.99 28.37
N PRO A 487 -3.56 -26.15 28.66
CA PRO A 487 -5.01 -26.17 28.83
C PRO A 487 -5.52 -25.26 29.96
N GLU A 488 -4.73 -25.10 31.04
CA GLU A 488 -5.05 -24.28 32.19
C GLU A 488 -5.12 -22.79 31.82
N TRP A 489 -4.19 -22.32 30.97
CA TRP A 489 -4.21 -20.98 30.45
C TRP A 489 -5.48 -20.70 29.63
N LYS A 490 -5.81 -21.61 28.73
CA LYS A 490 -7.04 -21.53 27.93
C LYS A 490 -8.29 -21.57 28.81
N ALA A 491 -8.33 -22.42 29.83
CA ALA A 491 -9.44 -22.52 30.76
C ALA A 491 -9.65 -21.22 31.52
N TRP A 492 -8.57 -20.57 31.97
CA TRP A 492 -8.63 -19.26 32.60
C TRP A 492 -9.21 -18.20 31.66
N LEU A 493 -8.70 -18.07 30.44
CA LEU A 493 -9.22 -17.11 29.46
C LEU A 493 -10.73 -17.29 29.22
N LEU A 494 -11.17 -18.55 29.08
CA LEU A 494 -12.59 -18.86 28.87
C LEU A 494 -13.44 -18.53 30.09
N SER A 495 -12.90 -18.76 31.31
CA SER A 495 -13.57 -18.41 32.57
C SER A 495 -13.77 -16.90 32.69
N GLU A 496 -12.73 -16.11 32.45
CA GLU A 496 -12.80 -14.65 32.49
C GLU A 496 -13.75 -14.06 31.42
N LEU A 497 -13.72 -14.62 30.23
CA LEU A 497 -14.61 -14.21 29.14
C LEU A 497 -16.08 -14.62 29.34
N ALA A 498 -16.34 -15.63 30.18
CA ALA A 498 -17.70 -16.07 30.51
C ALA A 498 -18.35 -15.22 31.61
N GLN A 499 -17.55 -14.56 32.46
CA GLN A 499 -18.08 -13.68 33.51
C GLN A 499 -18.66 -12.39 32.88
N PRO A 500 -19.63 -11.70 33.53
CA PRO A 500 -20.00 -10.35 33.16
C PRO A 500 -18.82 -9.39 33.24
N SER A 501 -18.88 -8.27 32.51
CA SER A 501 -17.86 -7.22 32.61
C SER A 501 -17.91 -6.57 33.99
N ASP A 502 -16.75 -6.39 34.59
CA ASP A 502 -16.62 -5.70 35.87
C ASP A 502 -16.98 -4.22 35.75
N SER A 503 -17.24 -3.60 36.89
CA SER A 503 -17.48 -2.16 36.96
C SER A 503 -16.27 -1.36 36.46
N GLU A 504 -16.51 -0.15 35.99
CA GLU A 504 -15.43 0.70 35.48
C GLU A 504 -14.39 0.98 36.60
N GLN A 505 -14.84 1.13 37.82
CA GLN A 505 -13.95 1.34 38.97
C GLN A 505 -13.04 0.13 39.26
N GLU A 506 -13.52 -1.08 39.08
CA GLU A 506 -12.71 -2.30 39.26
C GLU A 506 -11.69 -2.46 38.14
N ARG A 507 -12.08 -2.20 36.89
CA ARG A 507 -11.16 -2.17 35.76
C ARG A 507 -10.08 -1.10 35.92
N GLU A 508 -10.42 0.10 36.43
CA GLU A 508 -9.44 1.14 36.73
C GLU A 508 -8.43 0.70 37.80
N ARG A 509 -8.89 0.11 38.89
CA ARG A 509 -7.99 -0.40 39.93
C ARG A 509 -7.01 -1.47 39.40
N ARG A 510 -7.51 -2.38 38.56
CA ARG A 510 -6.63 -3.38 37.94
C ARG A 510 -5.63 -2.71 37.02
N PHE A 511 -6.09 -1.78 36.17
CA PHE A 511 -5.21 -1.03 35.26
C PHE A 511 -4.07 -0.34 36.02
N ASP A 512 -4.39 0.36 37.14
CA ASP A 512 -3.40 1.08 37.96
C ASP A 512 -2.41 0.12 38.66
N SER A 513 -2.77 -1.16 38.81
CA SER A 513 -1.89 -2.18 39.38
C SER A 513 -0.95 -2.87 38.38
N LEU A 514 -1.15 -2.64 37.08
CA LEU A 514 -0.30 -3.25 36.06
C LEU A 514 1.06 -2.55 35.97
N PRO A 515 2.14 -3.28 35.65
CA PRO A 515 3.41 -2.69 35.31
C PRO A 515 3.26 -1.80 34.05
N PHE A 516 4.16 -0.83 33.91
CA PHE A 516 4.03 0.23 32.89
C PHE A 516 3.84 -0.29 31.45
N ASP A 517 4.67 -1.22 30.99
CA ASP A 517 4.63 -1.72 29.61
C ASP A 517 3.34 -2.51 29.30
N GLU A 518 2.86 -3.29 30.27
CA GLU A 518 1.61 -4.05 30.18
C GLU A 518 0.39 -3.13 30.26
N ALA A 519 0.43 -2.10 31.11
CA ALA A 519 -0.58 -1.05 31.14
C ALA A 519 -0.65 -0.30 29.81
N GLN A 520 0.48 0.02 29.18
CA GLN A 520 0.51 0.61 27.84
C GLN A 520 -0.14 -0.30 26.78
N THR A 521 0.02 -1.61 26.89
CA THR A 521 -0.66 -2.54 26.00
C THR A 521 -2.18 -2.51 26.17
N LEU A 522 -2.70 -2.48 27.39
CA LEU A 522 -4.13 -2.33 27.66
C LEU A 522 -4.65 -0.95 27.26
N GLN A 523 -3.84 0.10 27.39
CA GLN A 523 -4.17 1.48 27.00
C GLN A 523 -4.52 1.59 25.49
N ILE A 524 -3.96 0.73 24.62
CA ILE A 524 -4.32 0.67 23.19
C ILE A 524 -5.84 0.49 23.00
N PHE A 525 -6.40 -0.45 23.74
CA PHE A 525 -7.84 -0.77 23.66
C PHE A 525 -8.71 0.33 24.29
N ARG A 526 -8.23 0.94 25.37
CA ARG A 526 -8.91 2.09 25.99
C ARG A 526 -8.94 3.28 25.03
N THR A 527 -7.83 3.56 24.35
CA THR A 527 -7.74 4.58 23.30
C THR A 527 -8.73 4.29 22.16
N ALA A 528 -8.87 3.03 21.76
CA ALA A 528 -9.85 2.66 20.73
C ALA A 528 -11.29 2.95 21.19
N ARG A 529 -11.65 2.68 22.45
CA ARG A 529 -12.97 3.01 23.01
C ARG A 529 -13.24 4.52 22.96
N GLU A 530 -12.31 5.32 23.47
CA GLU A 530 -12.45 6.77 23.59
C GLU A 530 -12.52 7.46 22.22
N MET A 531 -11.61 7.12 21.33
CA MET A 531 -11.51 7.78 20.03
C MET A 531 -12.69 7.44 19.09
N ARG A 532 -13.32 6.28 19.26
CA ARG A 532 -14.60 5.97 18.57
C ARG A 532 -15.72 6.94 18.95
N GLN A 533 -15.72 7.41 20.18
CA GLN A 533 -16.71 8.40 20.65
C GLN A 533 -16.35 9.82 20.19
N GLN A 534 -15.05 10.16 20.22
CA GLN A 534 -14.59 11.52 19.95
C GLN A 534 -14.44 11.86 18.47
N VAL A 535 -14.07 10.89 17.61
CA VAL A 535 -13.78 11.10 16.18
C VAL A 535 -14.92 10.61 15.31
N ASP A 536 -15.09 9.30 15.24
CA ASP A 536 -16.16 8.63 14.49
C ASP A 536 -16.25 7.18 14.97
N ARG A 537 -17.46 6.63 15.04
CA ARG A 537 -17.69 5.23 15.44
C ARG A 537 -16.93 4.21 14.57
N ASN A 538 -16.63 4.59 13.31
CA ASN A 538 -15.89 3.79 12.33
C ASN A 538 -14.43 4.23 12.20
N ALA A 539 -13.88 4.99 13.14
CA ALA A 539 -12.49 5.46 13.10
C ALA A 539 -11.49 4.31 13.12
N PHE A 540 -11.83 3.20 13.80
CA PHE A 540 -11.02 1.99 13.81
C PHE A 540 -11.61 0.91 12.89
N GLY A 541 -10.70 0.16 12.22
CA GLY A 541 -11.03 -1.01 11.43
C GLY A 541 -11.09 -2.27 12.31
N ALA A 542 -9.94 -2.87 12.59
CA ALA A 542 -9.81 -4.09 13.37
C ALA A 542 -8.56 -4.08 14.24
N PHE A 543 -8.50 -4.99 15.21
CA PHE A 543 -7.27 -5.38 15.88
C PHE A 543 -6.65 -6.56 15.16
N ILE A 544 -5.46 -6.39 14.62
CA ILE A 544 -4.70 -7.43 13.90
C ILE A 544 -3.70 -8.04 14.89
N LEU A 545 -3.81 -9.34 15.13
CA LEU A 545 -2.90 -10.07 15.98
C LEU A 545 -1.83 -10.76 15.15
N SER A 546 -0.61 -10.24 15.14
CA SER A 546 0.54 -10.84 14.45
C SER A 546 1.01 -12.10 15.17
N MET A 547 1.59 -13.05 14.43
CA MET A 547 2.12 -14.31 14.96
C MET A 547 1.07 -15.13 15.71
N THR A 548 -0.13 -15.25 15.14
CA THR A 548 -1.19 -16.08 15.73
C THR A 548 -0.93 -17.54 15.45
N HIS A 549 -0.75 -18.31 16.52
CA HIS A 549 -0.46 -19.75 16.46
C HIS A 549 -1.59 -20.63 17.06
N ARG A 550 -2.48 -20.03 17.88
CA ARG A 550 -3.49 -20.77 18.67
C ARG A 550 -4.76 -19.92 18.84
N ALA A 551 -5.86 -20.62 19.11
CA ALA A 551 -7.12 -19.96 19.47
C ALA A 551 -7.02 -19.13 20.76
N SER A 552 -6.22 -19.58 21.76
CA SER A 552 -5.96 -18.86 23.01
C SER A 552 -5.33 -17.47 22.78
N ASP A 553 -4.49 -17.32 21.75
CA ASP A 553 -3.87 -16.03 21.42
C ASP A 553 -4.95 -14.99 21.07
N VAL A 554 -5.94 -15.40 20.26
CA VAL A 554 -7.08 -14.54 19.87
C VAL A 554 -8.02 -14.29 21.05
N LEU A 555 -8.30 -15.30 21.89
CA LEU A 555 -9.12 -15.14 23.10
C LEU A 555 -8.50 -14.13 24.08
N GLY A 556 -7.18 -14.07 24.15
CA GLY A 556 -6.46 -13.08 24.95
C GLY A 556 -6.76 -11.65 24.51
N VAL A 557 -6.82 -11.40 23.20
CA VAL A 557 -7.21 -10.08 22.67
C VAL A 557 -8.65 -9.71 23.08
N TYR A 558 -9.57 -10.67 23.03
CA TYR A 558 -10.95 -10.45 23.49
C TYR A 558 -11.00 -10.12 24.98
N LEU A 559 -10.15 -10.74 25.80
CA LEU A 559 -10.10 -10.42 27.24
C LEU A 559 -9.58 -9.02 27.48
N LEU A 560 -8.50 -8.59 26.83
CA LEU A 560 -8.00 -7.21 26.93
C LEU A 560 -9.04 -6.18 26.43
N ALA A 561 -9.77 -6.50 25.36
CA ALA A 561 -10.85 -5.66 24.86
C ALA A 561 -12.00 -5.53 25.90
N LYS A 562 -12.30 -6.60 26.62
CA LYS A 562 -13.28 -6.62 27.69
C LYS A 562 -12.83 -5.73 28.86
N GLU A 563 -11.59 -5.89 29.33
CA GLU A 563 -10.99 -5.05 30.37
C GLU A 563 -10.96 -3.55 30.00
N ALA A 564 -10.76 -3.24 28.74
CA ALA A 564 -10.82 -1.86 28.25
C ALA A 564 -12.24 -1.30 28.08
N GLY A 565 -13.29 -2.09 28.31
CA GLY A 565 -14.70 -1.67 28.15
C GLY A 565 -15.16 -1.57 26.70
N LEU A 566 -14.60 -2.40 25.80
CA LEU A 566 -15.04 -2.52 24.39
C LEU A 566 -16.12 -3.58 24.20
N PHE A 567 -16.72 -4.09 25.28
CA PHE A 567 -17.88 -4.95 25.22
C PHE A 567 -19.16 -4.14 25.36
N SER A 568 -20.22 -4.55 24.66
CA SER A 568 -21.53 -3.95 24.69
C SER A 568 -22.58 -5.02 24.93
N ASP A 569 -23.59 -4.69 25.73
CA ASP A 569 -24.75 -5.53 26.06
C ASP A 569 -26.05 -5.07 25.34
N ALA A 570 -25.93 -4.21 24.35
CA ALA A 570 -27.08 -3.63 23.65
C ALA A 570 -28.10 -4.66 23.11
N ALA A 571 -27.69 -5.92 22.93
CA ALA A 571 -28.55 -7.04 22.52
C ALA A 571 -28.96 -7.95 23.72
N GLY A 572 -28.81 -7.52 24.96
CA GLY A 572 -29.09 -8.30 26.17
C GLY A 572 -28.03 -9.32 26.55
N THR A 573 -26.94 -9.39 25.82
CA THR A 573 -25.77 -10.22 26.09
C THR A 573 -24.49 -9.55 25.62
N GLU A 574 -23.45 -9.59 26.45
CA GLU A 574 -22.18 -8.92 26.12
C GLU A 574 -21.52 -9.52 24.87
N SER A 575 -21.05 -8.61 24.03
CA SER A 575 -20.28 -8.93 22.82
C SER A 575 -19.19 -7.88 22.58
N CYS A 576 -18.03 -8.29 22.05
CA CYS A 576 -16.97 -7.37 21.69
C CYS A 576 -17.38 -6.51 20.49
N THR A 577 -17.12 -5.21 20.58
CA THR A 577 -17.44 -4.24 19.51
C THR A 577 -16.25 -4.01 18.56
N LEU A 578 -15.04 -4.44 18.92
CA LEU A 578 -13.83 -4.34 18.10
C LEU A 578 -13.60 -5.66 17.34
N PRO A 579 -13.56 -5.66 16.00
CA PRO A 579 -13.21 -6.85 15.24
C PRO A 579 -11.78 -7.30 15.56
N VAL A 580 -11.60 -8.60 15.80
CA VAL A 580 -10.29 -9.21 16.03
C VAL A 580 -9.94 -10.10 14.84
N VAL A 581 -8.78 -9.83 14.23
CA VAL A 581 -8.31 -10.50 13.01
C VAL A 581 -7.01 -11.24 13.33
N PRO A 582 -7.02 -12.58 13.39
CA PRO A 582 -5.78 -13.36 13.48
C PRO A 582 -4.98 -13.24 12.19
N LEU A 583 -3.66 -13.06 12.30
CA LEU A 583 -2.72 -13.07 11.18
C LEU A 583 -1.91 -14.36 11.23
N LEU A 584 -2.04 -15.17 10.16
CA LEU A 584 -1.35 -16.45 9.97
C LEU A 584 -0.16 -16.21 9.03
N GLU A 585 1.05 -16.36 9.54
CA GLU A 585 2.28 -15.89 8.87
C GLU A 585 3.11 -17.04 8.31
N THR A 586 3.24 -18.16 9.03
CA THR A 586 4.05 -19.31 8.60
C THR A 586 3.23 -20.34 7.81
N ILE A 587 3.91 -21.20 7.06
CA ILE A 587 3.25 -22.31 6.36
C ILE A 587 2.56 -23.24 7.36
N ASP A 588 3.15 -23.46 8.53
CA ASP A 588 2.55 -24.30 9.56
C ASP A 588 1.30 -23.68 10.18
N ASP A 589 1.27 -22.36 10.40
CA ASP A 589 0.05 -21.66 10.82
C ASP A 589 -1.06 -21.77 9.77
N LEU A 590 -0.73 -21.61 8.49
CA LEU A 590 -1.68 -21.76 7.38
C LEU A 590 -2.27 -23.17 7.33
N ARG A 591 -1.47 -24.21 7.60
CA ARG A 591 -1.93 -25.61 7.64
C ARG A 591 -2.85 -25.88 8.81
N ARG A 592 -2.56 -25.30 9.97
CA ARG A 592 -3.32 -25.46 11.23
C ARG A 592 -4.52 -24.50 11.34
N ALA A 593 -4.63 -23.55 10.44
CA ALA A 593 -5.68 -22.53 10.45
C ALA A 593 -7.11 -23.08 10.65
N PRO A 594 -7.54 -24.17 9.96
CA PRO A 594 -8.88 -24.71 10.18
C PRO A 594 -9.12 -25.22 11.62
N GLU A 595 -8.10 -25.74 12.27
CA GLU A 595 -8.17 -26.23 13.66
C GLU A 595 -8.29 -25.05 14.62
N ILE A 596 -7.41 -24.05 14.47
CA ILE A 596 -7.40 -22.82 15.28
C ILE A 596 -8.78 -22.14 15.19
N LEU A 597 -9.34 -22.01 13.98
CA LEU A 597 -10.61 -21.36 13.78
C LEU A 597 -11.80 -22.18 14.28
N ARG A 598 -11.77 -23.51 14.16
CA ARG A 598 -12.83 -24.37 14.72
C ARG A 598 -12.90 -24.21 16.24
N GLU A 599 -11.74 -24.19 16.90
CA GLU A 599 -11.64 -23.93 18.33
C GLU A 599 -12.17 -22.54 18.71
N LEU A 600 -11.74 -21.51 18.00
CA LEU A 600 -12.16 -20.12 18.24
C LEU A 600 -13.67 -19.95 18.03
N LEU A 601 -14.20 -20.45 16.93
CA LEU A 601 -15.63 -20.35 16.59
C LEU A 601 -16.54 -21.28 17.43
N ALA A 602 -15.99 -22.21 18.19
CA ALA A 602 -16.74 -22.97 19.18
C ALA A 602 -17.10 -22.13 20.43
N VAL A 603 -16.39 -21.03 20.68
CA VAL A 603 -16.62 -20.17 21.85
C VAL A 603 -17.86 -19.28 21.64
N PRO A 604 -18.90 -19.43 22.48
CA PRO A 604 -20.18 -18.70 22.29
C PRO A 604 -20.03 -17.17 22.24
N MET A 605 -19.16 -16.62 23.09
CA MET A 605 -18.90 -15.16 23.14
C MET A 605 -18.32 -14.67 21.81
N VAL A 606 -17.35 -15.40 21.21
CA VAL A 606 -16.77 -15.07 19.91
C VAL A 606 -17.84 -15.06 18.82
N ARG A 607 -18.70 -16.08 18.78
CA ARG A 607 -19.80 -16.14 17.80
C ARG A 607 -20.81 -14.98 17.95
N ARG A 608 -21.12 -14.60 19.20
CA ARG A 608 -21.98 -13.43 19.47
C ARG A 608 -21.31 -12.15 18.96
N SER A 609 -20.03 -11.96 19.24
CA SER A 609 -19.26 -10.79 18.79
C SER A 609 -19.20 -10.70 17.27
N ILE A 610 -18.90 -11.80 16.56
CA ILE A 610 -18.93 -11.86 15.11
C ILE A 610 -20.32 -11.49 14.56
N ARG A 611 -21.38 -12.04 15.14
CA ARG A 611 -22.78 -11.74 14.71
C ARG A 611 -23.11 -10.27 14.92
N ALA A 612 -22.75 -9.68 16.06
CA ALA A 612 -22.95 -8.27 16.35
C ALA A 612 -22.19 -7.33 15.39
N GLN A 613 -21.08 -7.82 14.83
CA GLN A 613 -20.22 -7.10 13.87
C GLN A 613 -20.60 -7.37 12.39
N GLY A 614 -21.75 -7.97 12.12
CA GLY A 614 -22.27 -8.23 10.78
C GLY A 614 -22.04 -9.65 10.24
N GLY A 615 -21.72 -10.62 11.11
CA GLY A 615 -21.68 -12.05 10.77
C GLY A 615 -20.43 -12.52 10.01
N VAL A 616 -19.38 -11.71 9.99
CA VAL A 616 -18.14 -11.98 9.23
C VAL A 616 -16.94 -12.09 10.14
N GLN A 617 -16.22 -13.20 10.06
CA GLN A 617 -14.88 -13.35 10.63
C GLN A 617 -13.84 -13.06 9.54
N GLU A 618 -13.04 -12.04 9.77
CA GLU A 618 -11.91 -11.72 8.91
C GLU A 618 -10.63 -12.41 9.41
N ILE A 619 -9.83 -12.92 8.48
CA ILE A 619 -8.57 -13.63 8.74
C ILE A 619 -7.51 -13.05 7.85
N MET A 620 -6.39 -12.63 8.43
CA MET A 620 -5.28 -12.13 7.65
C MET A 620 -4.30 -13.27 7.34
N ILE A 621 -3.84 -13.31 6.08
CA ILE A 621 -2.89 -14.29 5.57
C ILE A 621 -1.61 -13.58 5.10
N GLY A 622 -0.45 -14.06 5.59
CA GLY A 622 0.86 -13.47 5.33
C GLY A 622 1.52 -14.04 4.09
N TYR A 623 1.76 -13.22 3.08
CA TYR A 623 2.43 -13.62 1.83
C TYR A 623 3.95 -13.56 1.93
N SER A 624 4.48 -12.47 2.49
CA SER A 624 5.93 -12.26 2.56
C SER A 624 6.60 -13.21 3.54
N ASP A 625 5.98 -13.45 4.70
CA ASP A 625 6.54 -14.31 5.74
C ASP A 625 6.45 -15.78 5.34
N SER A 626 5.33 -16.24 4.78
CA SER A 626 5.20 -17.59 4.25
C SER A 626 6.13 -17.85 3.05
N ASN A 627 6.41 -16.83 2.21
CA ASN A 627 7.40 -16.96 1.14
C ASN A 627 8.82 -17.09 1.71
N LYS A 628 9.17 -16.31 2.72
CA LYS A 628 10.46 -16.47 3.43
C LYS A 628 10.61 -17.85 4.06
N ASP A 629 9.52 -18.39 4.61
CA ASP A 629 9.48 -19.70 5.29
C ASP A 629 9.60 -20.89 4.34
N GLY A 630 8.90 -20.87 3.21
CA GLY A 630 8.81 -22.04 2.32
C GLY A 630 9.16 -21.85 0.86
N GLY A 631 9.54 -20.63 0.44
CA GLY A 631 9.78 -20.29 -0.97
C GLY A 631 8.50 -19.93 -1.73
N PHE A 632 8.65 -19.32 -2.90
CA PHE A 632 7.57 -18.69 -3.65
C PHE A 632 6.46 -19.66 -4.08
N PHE A 633 6.84 -20.81 -4.66
CA PHE A 633 5.87 -21.79 -5.15
C PHE A 633 5.04 -22.37 -4.00
N ALA A 634 5.71 -22.84 -2.96
CA ALA A 634 5.03 -23.47 -1.82
C ALA A 634 4.15 -22.47 -1.06
N SER A 635 4.61 -21.23 -0.86
CA SER A 635 3.80 -20.18 -0.24
C SER A 635 2.48 -19.93 -0.98
N ASN A 636 2.52 -19.77 -2.31
CA ASN A 636 1.30 -19.52 -3.10
C ASN A 636 0.32 -20.70 -3.03
N TRP A 637 0.82 -21.93 -3.07
CA TRP A 637 -0.04 -23.11 -2.95
C TRP A 637 -0.66 -23.25 -1.56
N GLU A 638 0.13 -23.12 -0.50
CA GLU A 638 -0.36 -23.24 0.88
C GLU A 638 -1.36 -22.13 1.23
N LEU A 639 -1.14 -20.90 0.74
CA LEU A 639 -2.10 -19.80 0.88
C LEU A 639 -3.44 -20.13 0.19
N SER A 640 -3.40 -20.67 -1.02
CA SER A 640 -4.61 -21.06 -1.76
C SER A 640 -5.35 -22.20 -1.06
N LYS A 641 -4.61 -23.23 -0.64
CA LYS A 641 -5.14 -24.38 0.09
C LYS A 641 -5.75 -24.00 1.44
N ALA A 642 -5.09 -23.11 2.18
CA ALA A 642 -5.60 -22.59 3.45
C ALA A 642 -6.91 -21.84 3.25
N GLN A 643 -6.99 -20.92 2.28
CA GLN A 643 -8.22 -20.17 1.97
C GLN A 643 -9.38 -21.13 1.65
N THR A 644 -9.15 -22.15 0.82
CA THR A 644 -10.17 -23.14 0.47
C THR A 644 -10.68 -23.89 1.70
N LYS A 645 -9.78 -24.37 2.56
CA LYS A 645 -10.14 -25.10 3.78
C LYS A 645 -10.85 -24.23 4.81
N ILE A 646 -10.38 -23.00 5.00
CA ILE A 646 -10.96 -22.03 5.94
C ILE A 646 -12.36 -21.61 5.48
N LYS A 647 -12.53 -21.32 4.17
CA LYS A 647 -13.85 -21.02 3.60
C LYS A 647 -14.83 -22.15 3.86
N ARG A 648 -14.44 -23.38 3.54
CA ARG A 648 -15.27 -24.57 3.77
C ARG A 648 -15.68 -24.72 5.25
N LEU A 649 -14.74 -24.53 6.17
CA LEU A 649 -15.03 -24.52 7.59
C LEU A 649 -16.05 -23.44 7.98
N GLY A 650 -15.93 -22.24 7.42
CA GLY A 650 -16.89 -21.16 7.63
C GLY A 650 -18.31 -21.56 7.16
N ASP A 651 -18.40 -22.13 5.96
CA ASP A 651 -19.66 -22.62 5.40
C ASP A 651 -20.27 -23.74 6.30
N GLU A 652 -19.46 -24.70 6.78
CA GLU A 652 -19.86 -25.76 7.73
C GLU A 652 -20.40 -25.20 9.07
N LEU A 653 -19.81 -24.11 9.56
CA LEU A 653 -20.18 -23.50 10.85
C LEU A 653 -21.20 -22.36 10.74
N GLY A 654 -21.64 -22.01 9.53
CA GLY A 654 -22.55 -20.91 9.29
C GLY A 654 -22.00 -19.51 9.63
N VAL A 655 -20.67 -19.30 9.41
CA VAL A 655 -19.96 -18.04 9.62
C VAL A 655 -19.33 -17.62 8.29
N THR A 656 -19.65 -16.43 7.83
CA THR A 656 -19.00 -15.87 6.63
C THR A 656 -17.54 -15.58 6.94
N ILE A 657 -16.63 -16.15 6.13
CA ILE A 657 -15.20 -15.85 6.22
C ILE A 657 -14.82 -14.81 5.17
N ALA A 658 -14.03 -13.83 5.57
CA ALA A 658 -13.38 -12.89 4.68
C ALA A 658 -11.85 -12.93 4.87
N PHE A 659 -11.12 -12.74 3.78
CA PHE A 659 -9.65 -12.74 3.85
C PHE A 659 -9.08 -11.33 3.75
N PHE A 660 -8.12 -11.06 4.61
CA PHE A 660 -7.26 -9.88 4.53
C PHE A 660 -5.89 -10.33 4.00
N HIS A 661 -5.55 -9.88 2.80
CA HIS A 661 -4.35 -10.28 2.08
C HIS A 661 -3.16 -9.39 2.44
N GLY A 662 -2.20 -9.92 3.20
CA GLY A 662 -0.95 -9.25 3.57
C GLY A 662 0.08 -9.28 2.44
N ARG A 663 -0.23 -8.64 1.30
CA ARG A 663 0.60 -8.72 0.09
C ARG A 663 1.76 -7.74 0.15
N GLY A 664 2.95 -8.17 -0.31
CA GLY A 664 4.11 -7.33 -0.48
C GLY A 664 4.08 -6.47 -1.75
N GLY A 665 5.02 -5.53 -1.88
CA GLY A 665 5.13 -4.63 -3.04
C GLY A 665 5.75 -5.29 -4.28
N SER A 666 6.69 -6.21 -4.13
CA SER A 666 7.33 -6.94 -5.23
C SER A 666 6.69 -8.30 -5.48
N VAL A 667 6.97 -8.87 -6.66
CA VAL A 667 6.51 -10.22 -7.05
C VAL A 667 6.98 -11.27 -6.03
N SER A 668 8.25 -11.24 -5.67
CA SER A 668 8.84 -12.16 -4.71
C SER A 668 8.27 -12.04 -3.28
N ARG A 669 7.56 -10.96 -2.98
CA ARG A 669 6.80 -10.75 -1.74
C ARG A 669 5.30 -10.97 -1.91
N GLY A 670 4.85 -11.53 -3.03
CA GLY A 670 3.43 -11.66 -3.34
C GLY A 670 2.79 -10.40 -3.91
N GLY A 671 3.59 -9.41 -4.36
CA GLY A 671 3.14 -8.15 -4.98
C GLY A 671 2.69 -8.29 -6.44
N ILE A 672 2.03 -9.38 -6.79
CA ILE A 672 1.48 -9.63 -8.11
C ILE A 672 0.43 -8.54 -8.48
N PRO A 673 0.30 -8.14 -9.75
CA PRO A 673 -0.73 -7.18 -10.18
C PRO A 673 -2.12 -7.53 -9.67
N ALA A 674 -2.82 -6.56 -9.07
CA ALA A 674 -4.01 -6.80 -8.27
C ALA A 674 -5.11 -7.60 -9.01
N GLY A 675 -5.41 -7.26 -10.27
CA GLY A 675 -6.43 -7.97 -11.05
C GLY A 675 -6.09 -9.46 -11.26
N ARG A 676 -4.85 -9.76 -11.70
CA ARG A 676 -4.39 -11.15 -11.88
C ARG A 676 -4.36 -11.93 -10.57
N ALA A 677 -4.01 -11.24 -9.51
CA ALA A 677 -3.96 -11.82 -8.19
C ALA A 677 -5.34 -12.20 -7.66
N VAL A 678 -6.34 -11.33 -7.80
CA VAL A 678 -7.72 -11.62 -7.42
C VAL A 678 -8.29 -12.75 -8.28
N ALA A 679 -8.03 -12.73 -9.60
CA ALA A 679 -8.50 -13.78 -10.51
C ALA A 679 -7.94 -15.18 -10.20
N ALA A 680 -6.77 -15.28 -9.56
CA ALA A 680 -6.13 -16.54 -9.19
C ALA A 680 -6.47 -17.04 -7.77
N LEU A 681 -7.31 -16.31 -7.02
CA LEU A 681 -7.78 -16.75 -5.70
C LEU A 681 -8.74 -17.93 -5.83
N PRO A 682 -8.86 -18.80 -4.82
CA PRO A 682 -9.82 -19.89 -4.83
C PRO A 682 -11.25 -19.39 -5.05
N ALA A 683 -12.02 -20.12 -5.83
CA ALA A 683 -13.39 -19.76 -6.13
C ALA A 683 -14.23 -19.55 -4.87
N GLY A 684 -15.05 -18.52 -4.89
CA GLY A 684 -15.92 -18.17 -3.76
C GLY A 684 -15.19 -17.70 -2.50
N SER A 685 -13.84 -17.55 -2.52
CA SER A 685 -13.09 -17.05 -1.34
C SER A 685 -13.24 -15.55 -1.14
N VAL A 686 -13.61 -14.81 -2.17
CA VAL A 686 -13.77 -13.35 -2.13
C VAL A 686 -15.19 -12.96 -1.72
N LYS A 687 -16.23 -13.54 -2.31
CA LYS A 687 -17.67 -13.26 -2.03
C LYS A 687 -17.95 -11.75 -1.81
N GLY A 688 -17.48 -10.90 -2.72
CA GLY A 688 -17.62 -9.46 -2.65
C GLY A 688 -16.69 -8.76 -1.64
N ARG A 689 -15.99 -9.48 -0.76
CA ARG A 689 -15.18 -8.92 0.32
C ARG A 689 -13.70 -9.10 0.04
N PHE A 690 -12.99 -8.00 -0.11
CA PHE A 690 -11.56 -8.05 -0.38
C PHE A 690 -10.84 -6.94 0.37
N ARG A 691 -9.89 -7.34 1.21
CA ARG A 691 -9.03 -6.44 1.95
C ARG A 691 -7.58 -6.78 1.65
N VAL A 692 -6.78 -5.77 1.37
CA VAL A 692 -5.38 -5.96 0.95
C VAL A 692 -4.50 -4.84 1.49
N THR A 693 -3.29 -5.19 1.96
CA THR A 693 -2.28 -4.19 2.27
C THR A 693 -1.74 -3.57 0.98
N GLU A 694 -1.65 -2.24 0.95
CA GLU A 694 -0.91 -1.47 -0.05
C GLU A 694 0.41 -1.04 0.60
N GLN A 695 1.50 -1.63 0.15
CA GLN A 695 2.83 -1.27 0.66
C GLN A 695 3.21 0.13 0.18
N GLY A 696 4.00 0.84 0.99
CA GLY A 696 4.29 2.24 0.74
C GLY A 696 4.85 2.56 -0.65
N GLU A 697 5.73 1.72 -1.19
CA GLU A 697 6.26 1.85 -2.55
C GLU A 697 5.20 1.76 -3.65
N VAL A 698 4.15 0.99 -3.41
CA VAL A 698 3.03 0.81 -4.35
C VAL A 698 2.05 1.97 -4.28
N VAL A 699 1.90 2.58 -3.10
CA VAL A 699 1.00 3.72 -2.88
C VAL A 699 1.36 4.89 -3.78
N SER A 700 2.64 5.27 -3.85
CA SER A 700 3.10 6.34 -4.74
C SER A 700 2.85 6.02 -6.21
N PHE A 701 3.12 4.78 -6.63
CA PHE A 701 2.89 4.34 -8.01
C PHE A 701 1.41 4.37 -8.39
N LYS A 702 0.54 3.89 -7.52
CA LYS A 702 -0.90 3.78 -7.80
C LYS A 702 -1.65 5.10 -7.67
N TYR A 703 -1.32 5.91 -6.65
CA TYR A 703 -2.20 6.98 -6.19
C TYR A 703 -1.62 8.39 -6.31
N ALA A 704 -0.36 8.55 -6.76
CA ALA A 704 0.23 9.88 -6.89
C ALA A 704 -0.42 10.75 -7.97
N ASN A 705 -0.96 10.15 -9.03
CA ASN A 705 -1.59 10.83 -10.15
C ASN A 705 -3.07 10.51 -10.26
N ARG A 706 -3.90 11.47 -10.66
CA ARG A 706 -5.36 11.32 -10.76
C ARG A 706 -5.77 10.16 -11.67
N GLY A 707 -5.19 10.05 -12.87
CA GLY A 707 -5.51 8.99 -13.83
C GLY A 707 -5.16 7.60 -13.30
N THR A 708 -3.96 7.44 -12.75
CA THR A 708 -3.52 6.16 -12.16
C THR A 708 -4.34 5.81 -10.92
N ALA A 709 -4.70 6.77 -10.07
CA ALA A 709 -5.54 6.54 -8.90
C ALA A 709 -6.93 6.01 -9.30
N GLN A 710 -7.59 6.67 -10.25
CA GLN A 710 -8.89 6.23 -10.78
C GLN A 710 -8.81 4.82 -11.39
N TYR A 711 -7.77 4.55 -12.16
CA TYR A 711 -7.54 3.23 -12.74
C TYR A 711 -7.38 2.15 -11.67
N HIS A 712 -6.52 2.36 -10.68
CA HIS A 712 -6.21 1.32 -9.69
C HIS A 712 -7.35 1.05 -8.70
N VAL A 713 -8.16 2.06 -8.34
CA VAL A 713 -9.35 1.81 -7.50
C VAL A 713 -10.43 1.06 -8.28
N GLU A 714 -10.61 1.38 -9.57
CA GLU A 714 -11.54 0.66 -10.45
C GLU A 714 -11.07 -0.77 -10.71
N LEU A 715 -9.81 -0.98 -11.10
CA LEU A 715 -9.20 -2.29 -11.28
C LEU A 715 -9.43 -3.21 -10.08
N LEU A 716 -9.19 -2.70 -8.88
CA LEU A 716 -9.36 -3.50 -7.66
C LEU A 716 -10.82 -3.86 -7.45
N ALA A 717 -11.73 -2.90 -7.55
CA ALA A 717 -13.15 -3.12 -7.30
C ALA A 717 -13.82 -3.96 -8.40
N SER A 718 -13.49 -3.74 -9.66
CA SER A 718 -14.02 -4.52 -10.79
C SER A 718 -13.53 -5.96 -10.75
N SER A 719 -12.25 -6.21 -10.40
CA SER A 719 -11.73 -7.57 -10.24
C SER A 719 -12.41 -8.34 -9.10
N VAL A 720 -12.75 -7.67 -8.01
CA VAL A 720 -13.51 -8.27 -6.89
C VAL A 720 -14.92 -8.65 -7.34
N LEU A 721 -15.59 -7.78 -8.06
CA LEU A 721 -16.92 -8.06 -8.62
C LEU A 721 -16.87 -9.21 -9.63
N GLU A 722 -15.90 -9.20 -10.54
CA GLU A 722 -15.69 -10.26 -11.53
C GLU A 722 -15.49 -11.62 -10.88
N HIS A 723 -14.57 -11.70 -9.90
CA HIS A 723 -14.33 -12.94 -9.17
C HIS A 723 -15.59 -13.43 -8.45
N THR A 724 -16.36 -12.53 -7.86
CA THR A 724 -17.60 -12.88 -7.14
C THR A 724 -18.65 -13.47 -8.09
N LEU A 725 -18.81 -12.91 -9.29
CA LEU A 725 -19.81 -13.34 -10.26
C LEU A 725 -19.41 -14.59 -11.06
N LYS A 726 -18.09 -14.82 -11.30
CA LYS A 726 -17.65 -15.80 -12.29
C LYS A 726 -16.85 -16.97 -11.70
N SER A 727 -16.12 -16.79 -10.59
CA SER A 727 -15.13 -17.76 -10.14
C SER A 727 -15.67 -19.16 -9.87
N GLU A 728 -16.83 -19.30 -9.23
CA GLU A 728 -17.42 -20.61 -8.92
C GLU A 728 -17.94 -21.33 -10.19
N ARG A 729 -18.44 -20.57 -11.18
CA ARG A 729 -18.84 -21.13 -12.47
C ARG A 729 -17.65 -21.66 -13.27
N GLU A 730 -16.57 -20.91 -13.30
CA GLU A 730 -15.35 -21.31 -13.99
C GLU A 730 -14.66 -22.50 -13.34
N GLU A 731 -14.58 -22.51 -12.02
CA GLU A 731 -13.97 -23.60 -11.28
C GLU A 731 -14.69 -24.93 -11.44
N ALA A 732 -16.02 -24.91 -11.61
CA ALA A 732 -16.81 -26.12 -11.84
C ALA A 732 -16.43 -26.86 -13.13
N LEU A 733 -15.73 -26.23 -14.07
CA LEU A 733 -15.28 -26.79 -15.33
C LEU A 733 -13.87 -27.42 -15.25
N LEU A 734 -13.14 -27.26 -14.13
CA LEU A 734 -11.74 -27.69 -14.00
C LEU A 734 -11.60 -29.11 -13.43
N PRO A 735 -10.60 -29.89 -13.85
CA PRO A 735 -10.28 -31.21 -13.30
C PRO A 735 -9.46 -31.08 -11.99
N LYS A 736 -10.12 -30.67 -10.90
CA LYS A 736 -9.46 -30.32 -9.64
C LYS A 736 -8.55 -31.39 -9.05
N GLY A 737 -8.98 -32.65 -8.98
CA GLY A 737 -8.25 -33.70 -8.25
C GLY A 737 -6.84 -33.90 -8.76
N GLU A 738 -6.68 -34.02 -10.08
CA GLU A 738 -5.38 -34.24 -10.74
C GLU A 738 -4.46 -33.02 -10.61
N PHE A 739 -5.03 -31.79 -10.72
CA PHE A 739 -4.27 -30.55 -10.58
C PHE A 739 -3.82 -30.32 -9.12
N ASP A 740 -4.69 -30.58 -8.15
CA ASP A 740 -4.35 -30.43 -6.73
C ASP A 740 -3.26 -31.41 -6.29
N GLU A 741 -3.30 -32.68 -6.77
CA GLU A 741 -2.23 -33.64 -6.52
C GLU A 741 -0.89 -33.19 -7.10
N ALA A 742 -0.89 -32.65 -8.31
CA ALA A 742 0.32 -32.14 -8.96
C ALA A 742 0.86 -30.90 -8.21
N MET A 743 -0.02 -29.97 -7.82
CA MET A 743 0.37 -28.81 -7.02
C MET A 743 0.96 -29.19 -5.67
N GLU A 744 0.38 -30.19 -4.97
CA GLU A 744 0.89 -30.68 -3.68
C GLU A 744 2.29 -31.29 -3.84
N ALA A 745 2.49 -32.13 -4.88
CA ALA A 745 3.79 -32.74 -5.17
C ALA A 745 4.86 -31.67 -5.50
N LEU A 746 4.54 -30.71 -6.38
CA LEU A 746 5.44 -29.63 -6.74
C LEU A 746 5.76 -28.71 -5.56
N SER A 747 4.74 -28.36 -4.77
CA SER A 747 4.90 -27.52 -3.58
C SER A 747 5.81 -28.20 -2.53
N GLY A 748 5.58 -29.48 -2.27
CA GLY A 748 6.41 -30.25 -1.34
C GLY A 748 7.87 -30.31 -1.78
N ALA A 749 8.13 -30.60 -3.06
CA ALA A 749 9.47 -30.67 -3.62
C ALA A 749 10.16 -29.27 -3.62
N SER A 750 9.44 -28.23 -4.01
CA SER A 750 9.96 -26.86 -4.00
C SER A 750 10.32 -26.39 -2.59
N ARG A 751 9.45 -26.64 -1.61
CA ARG A 751 9.73 -26.32 -0.20
C ARG A 751 10.96 -27.06 0.32
N ALA A 752 11.08 -28.36 0.02
CA ALA A 752 12.22 -29.15 0.44
C ALA A 752 13.56 -28.64 -0.15
N ALA A 753 13.55 -28.27 -1.44
CA ALA A 753 14.73 -27.69 -2.09
C ALA A 753 15.10 -26.33 -1.47
N TYR A 754 14.11 -25.48 -1.23
CA TYR A 754 14.32 -24.17 -0.61
C TYR A 754 14.81 -24.28 0.83
N ALA A 755 14.19 -25.11 1.67
CA ALA A 755 14.59 -25.31 3.06
C ALA A 755 16.02 -25.85 3.16
N LYS A 756 16.36 -26.88 2.37
CA LYS A 756 17.72 -27.42 2.30
C LYS A 756 18.76 -26.35 1.96
N PHE A 757 18.43 -25.44 1.07
CA PHE A 757 19.31 -24.35 0.68
C PHE A 757 19.46 -23.27 1.78
N ILE A 758 18.36 -22.87 2.43
CA ILE A 758 18.38 -21.81 3.45
C ILE A 758 19.01 -22.28 4.78
N GLU A 759 18.81 -23.54 5.15
CA GLU A 759 19.29 -24.10 6.41
C GLU A 759 20.76 -24.57 6.35
N GLN A 760 21.42 -24.52 5.20
CA GLN A 760 22.78 -25.00 5.06
C GLN A 760 23.80 -24.13 5.83
N PRO A 761 24.90 -24.72 6.32
CA PRO A 761 25.97 -23.97 6.98
C PRO A 761 26.55 -22.86 6.08
N GLY A 762 26.85 -21.70 6.67
CA GLY A 762 27.41 -20.56 5.98
C GLY A 762 26.42 -19.65 5.24
N MET A 763 25.15 -20.04 5.15
CA MET A 763 24.14 -19.27 4.39
C MET A 763 23.95 -17.85 4.93
N LEU A 764 23.87 -17.67 6.25
CA LEU A 764 23.75 -16.32 6.84
C LEU A 764 24.98 -15.47 6.54
N ALA A 765 26.20 -16.04 6.67
CA ALA A 765 27.44 -15.33 6.38
C ALA A 765 27.54 -14.94 4.89
N TYR A 766 27.16 -15.86 3.99
CA TYR A 766 27.07 -15.57 2.56
C TYR A 766 26.08 -14.42 2.30
N PHE A 767 24.88 -14.50 2.82
CA PHE A 767 23.85 -13.48 2.59
C PHE A 767 24.25 -12.09 3.10
N GLN A 768 24.86 -12.02 4.29
CA GLN A 768 25.34 -10.75 4.86
C GLN A 768 26.50 -10.16 4.03
N ALA A 769 27.43 -10.99 3.57
CA ALA A 769 28.58 -10.53 2.80
C ALA A 769 28.19 -10.21 1.34
N ALA A 770 27.44 -11.07 0.67
CA ALA A 770 27.05 -10.96 -0.74
C ALA A 770 25.88 -10.01 -1.00
N SER A 771 25.42 -9.24 -0.03
CA SER A 771 24.31 -8.30 -0.20
C SER A 771 24.53 -7.04 0.64
N PRO A 772 23.83 -5.93 0.35
CA PRO A 772 23.86 -4.71 1.16
C PRO A 772 22.94 -4.78 2.38
N LEU A 773 22.71 -5.96 2.99
CA LEU A 773 21.76 -6.16 4.09
C LEU A 773 22.02 -5.23 5.28
N GLU A 774 23.30 -5.12 5.67
CA GLU A 774 23.71 -4.26 6.79
C GLU A 774 23.47 -2.78 6.46
N GLU A 775 23.82 -2.40 5.26
CA GLU A 775 23.74 -1.03 4.75
C GLU A 775 22.28 -0.58 4.53
N LEU A 776 21.36 -1.50 4.28
CA LEU A 776 19.92 -1.21 4.21
C LEU A 776 19.38 -0.61 5.52
N SER A 777 19.97 -0.97 6.65
CA SER A 777 19.56 -0.41 7.96
C SER A 777 19.90 1.07 8.11
N MET A 778 20.82 1.60 7.32
CA MET A 778 21.23 3.01 7.31
C MET A 778 20.33 3.88 6.43
N LEU A 779 19.49 3.30 5.59
CA LEU A 779 18.49 4.04 4.83
C LEU A 779 17.38 4.52 5.76
N ASN A 780 17.19 5.82 5.83
CA ASN A 780 16.12 6.46 6.63
C ASN A 780 14.77 6.34 5.91
N MET A 781 14.32 5.11 5.66
CA MET A 781 13.14 4.83 4.83
C MET A 781 11.82 4.91 5.58
N GLY A 782 11.78 4.57 6.86
CA GLY A 782 10.58 4.61 7.69
C GLY A 782 10.88 4.73 9.17
N SER A 783 9.87 4.98 9.99
CA SER A 783 10.00 5.08 11.45
C SER A 783 10.36 3.73 12.08
N ARG A 784 9.97 2.62 11.47
CA ARG A 784 10.13 1.24 11.98
C ARG A 784 11.58 0.76 11.89
N PRO A 785 12.13 0.08 12.93
CA PRO A 785 13.45 -0.54 12.86
C PRO A 785 13.53 -1.66 11.81
N ALA A 786 14.66 -1.76 11.10
CA ALA A 786 14.89 -2.77 10.07
C ALA A 786 15.02 -4.21 10.63
N ARG A 787 15.46 -4.35 11.89
CA ARG A 787 15.63 -5.64 12.59
C ARG A 787 14.74 -5.72 13.84
N ARG A 788 14.30 -6.92 14.20
CA ARG A 788 13.77 -7.19 15.55
C ARG A 788 14.93 -7.13 16.55
N PHE A 789 14.69 -6.67 17.75
CA PHE A 789 15.71 -6.60 18.78
C PHE A 789 16.32 -8.00 19.04
N GLY A 790 17.67 -8.10 19.03
CA GLY A 790 18.41 -9.33 19.31
C GLY A 790 18.52 -10.35 18.17
N ALA A 791 18.21 -9.98 16.93
CA ALA A 791 18.26 -10.90 15.78
C ALA A 791 19.68 -11.46 15.52
N THR A 792 19.86 -12.75 15.75
CA THR A 792 21.11 -13.49 15.50
C THR A 792 20.96 -14.59 14.44
N SER A 793 19.75 -14.85 13.97
CA SER A 793 19.43 -15.91 13.00
C SER A 793 18.70 -15.37 11.77
N LEU A 794 18.66 -16.17 10.70
CA LEU A 794 17.85 -15.86 9.50
C LEU A 794 16.35 -15.77 9.83
N GLN A 795 15.88 -16.51 10.82
CA GLN A 795 14.48 -16.51 11.24
C GLN A 795 14.06 -15.16 11.84
N ASP A 796 14.99 -14.47 12.52
CA ASP A 796 14.75 -13.17 13.15
C ASP A 796 14.72 -12.02 12.15
N LEU A 797 15.20 -12.21 10.93
CA LEU A 797 15.13 -11.19 9.87
C LEU A 797 13.68 -10.99 9.42
N ARG A 798 13.28 -9.74 9.27
CA ARG A 798 11.99 -9.41 8.67
C ARG A 798 11.97 -9.78 7.18
N ALA A 799 10.81 -10.17 6.67
CA ALA A 799 10.66 -10.58 5.28
C ALA A 799 11.04 -9.48 4.27
N ILE A 800 10.80 -8.20 4.60
CA ILE A 800 11.10 -7.07 3.70
C ILE A 800 12.61 -6.90 3.48
N PRO A 801 13.46 -6.74 4.50
CA PRO A 801 14.92 -6.70 4.30
C PRO A 801 15.48 -7.94 3.61
N TRP A 802 14.93 -9.14 3.91
CA TRP A 802 15.30 -10.39 3.26
C TRP A 802 15.11 -10.33 1.74
N VAL A 803 13.91 -10.01 1.29
CA VAL A 803 13.59 -9.95 -0.14
C VAL A 803 14.33 -8.80 -0.82
N PHE A 804 14.41 -7.64 -0.15
CA PHE A 804 15.05 -6.46 -0.71
C PHE A 804 16.55 -6.65 -0.96
N ALA A 805 17.28 -7.27 -0.02
CA ALA A 805 18.70 -7.55 -0.19
C ALA A 805 18.97 -8.52 -1.34
N TRP A 806 18.13 -9.57 -1.51
CA TRP A 806 18.23 -10.50 -2.64
C TRP A 806 17.90 -9.86 -4.01
N SER A 807 17.07 -8.83 -4.01
CA SER A 807 16.80 -8.06 -5.23
C SER A 807 17.96 -7.14 -5.57
N GLN A 808 18.59 -6.51 -4.56
CA GLN A 808 19.72 -5.60 -4.72
C GLN A 808 20.95 -6.30 -5.31
N ASN A 809 21.26 -7.51 -4.86
CA ASN A 809 22.42 -8.27 -5.32
C ASN A 809 22.19 -9.10 -6.60
N ARG A 810 21.09 -8.84 -7.34
CA ARG A 810 20.75 -9.44 -8.63
C ARG A 810 20.48 -10.96 -8.61
N HIS A 811 20.37 -11.57 -7.44
CA HIS A 811 19.98 -12.98 -7.32
C HIS A 811 18.46 -13.16 -7.43
N ALA A 812 17.67 -12.22 -6.90
CA ALA A 812 16.21 -12.26 -6.81
C ALA A 812 15.66 -13.63 -6.36
N LEU A 813 16.39 -14.32 -5.51
CA LEU A 813 16.26 -15.73 -5.14
C LEU A 813 14.88 -16.11 -4.63
N THR A 814 14.26 -15.21 -3.87
CA THR A 814 12.97 -15.43 -3.20
C THR A 814 11.78 -15.60 -4.14
N GLY A 815 11.93 -15.34 -5.43
CA GLY A 815 10.87 -15.45 -6.42
C GLY A 815 10.94 -16.69 -7.33
N TRP A 816 12.00 -17.51 -7.22
CA TRP A 816 12.17 -18.63 -8.17
C TRP A 816 12.89 -19.87 -7.61
N TYR A 817 13.67 -19.78 -6.53
CA TYR A 817 14.49 -20.89 -6.04
C TYR A 817 13.65 -22.11 -5.62
N GLY A 818 14.06 -23.27 -6.06
CA GLY A 818 13.41 -24.57 -5.77
C GLY A 818 12.31 -24.94 -6.78
N VAL A 819 11.97 -24.07 -7.73
CA VAL A 819 10.93 -24.35 -8.75
C VAL A 819 11.47 -25.29 -9.84
N GLY A 820 12.70 -25.09 -10.29
CA GLY A 820 13.34 -25.95 -11.29
C GLY A 820 13.49 -27.38 -10.80
N SER A 821 14.03 -27.54 -9.59
CA SER A 821 14.18 -28.85 -8.94
C SER A 821 12.82 -29.55 -8.74
N ALA A 822 11.77 -28.81 -8.39
CA ALA A 822 10.44 -29.37 -8.20
C ALA A 822 9.86 -29.90 -9.54
N ILE A 823 9.94 -29.10 -10.60
CA ILE A 823 9.42 -29.51 -11.91
C ILE A 823 10.23 -30.68 -12.47
N GLU A 824 11.57 -30.64 -12.42
CA GLU A 824 12.43 -31.74 -12.87
C GLU A 824 12.13 -33.05 -12.11
N GLY A 825 12.03 -32.97 -10.79
CA GLY A 825 11.65 -34.11 -9.97
C GLY A 825 10.28 -34.70 -10.33
N PHE A 826 9.29 -33.84 -10.56
CA PHE A 826 7.97 -34.27 -11.00
C PHE A 826 8.00 -34.97 -12.36
N LEU A 827 8.73 -34.41 -13.33
CA LEU A 827 8.89 -34.96 -14.67
C LEU A 827 9.70 -36.28 -14.68
N SER A 828 10.68 -36.41 -13.81
CA SER A 828 11.48 -37.64 -13.72
C SER A 828 10.63 -38.88 -13.33
N VAL A 829 9.57 -38.67 -12.54
CA VAL A 829 8.65 -39.72 -12.12
C VAL A 829 7.54 -39.97 -13.16
N ARG A 830 6.96 -38.90 -13.76
CA ARG A 830 5.78 -38.98 -14.61
C ARG A 830 6.09 -38.93 -16.13
N GLN A 831 7.32 -38.59 -16.50
CA GLN A 831 7.81 -38.52 -17.89
C GLN A 831 6.92 -37.67 -18.81
N GLU A 832 6.60 -38.12 -20.03
CA GLU A 832 5.77 -37.40 -21.00
C GLU A 832 4.37 -37.06 -20.46
N ARG A 833 3.76 -37.96 -19.68
CA ARG A 833 2.46 -37.66 -19.04
C ARG A 833 2.56 -36.51 -18.05
N GLY A 834 3.71 -36.33 -17.42
CA GLY A 834 3.97 -35.23 -16.50
C GLY A 834 4.00 -33.87 -17.22
N ILE A 835 4.70 -33.77 -18.35
CA ILE A 835 4.78 -32.51 -19.10
C ILE A 835 3.43 -32.14 -19.70
N ASP A 836 2.66 -33.12 -20.23
CA ASP A 836 1.33 -32.85 -20.76
C ASP A 836 0.37 -32.34 -19.67
N LEU A 837 0.44 -32.92 -18.46
CA LEU A 837 -0.33 -32.46 -17.32
C LEU A 837 0.04 -31.02 -16.93
N LEU A 838 1.33 -30.72 -16.80
CA LEU A 838 1.77 -29.38 -16.42
C LEU A 838 1.41 -28.33 -17.49
N ARG A 839 1.44 -28.68 -18.76
CA ARG A 839 0.98 -27.78 -19.85
C ARG A 839 -0.52 -27.52 -19.76
N ARG A 840 -1.33 -28.55 -19.52
CA ARG A 840 -2.77 -28.38 -19.27
C ARG A 840 -3.01 -27.50 -18.04
N MET A 841 -2.30 -27.74 -16.93
CA MET A 841 -2.37 -26.88 -15.74
C MET A 841 -1.99 -25.44 -16.06
N PHE A 842 -0.97 -25.25 -16.89
CA PHE A 842 -0.55 -23.90 -17.30
C PHE A 842 -1.63 -23.20 -18.14
N ASP A 843 -2.38 -23.91 -18.96
CA ASP A 843 -3.46 -23.38 -19.79
C ASP A 843 -4.77 -23.17 -19.01
N GLU A 844 -5.10 -24.05 -18.10
CA GLU A 844 -6.41 -24.10 -17.44
C GLU A 844 -6.39 -23.55 -15.99
N SER A 845 -5.30 -23.74 -15.23
CA SER A 845 -5.22 -23.29 -13.83
C SER A 845 -4.68 -21.88 -13.71
N ARG A 846 -5.51 -20.93 -13.30
CA ARG A 846 -5.11 -19.53 -13.09
C ARG A 846 -3.99 -19.38 -12.06
N LEU A 847 -4.03 -20.17 -10.97
CA LEU A 847 -3.00 -20.14 -9.93
C LEU A 847 -1.66 -20.65 -10.45
N PHE A 848 -1.65 -21.81 -11.12
CA PHE A 848 -0.41 -22.39 -11.63
C PHE A 848 0.21 -21.47 -12.70
N ARG A 849 -0.59 -20.99 -13.66
CA ARG A 849 -0.16 -20.01 -14.65
C ARG A 849 0.43 -18.76 -14.01
N LEU A 850 -0.26 -18.21 -12.99
CA LEU A 850 0.20 -17.02 -12.27
C LEU A 850 1.59 -17.25 -11.65
N VAL A 851 1.78 -18.38 -10.96
CA VAL A 851 3.05 -18.71 -10.29
C VAL A 851 4.18 -18.84 -11.33
N ILE A 852 3.96 -19.58 -12.40
CA ILE A 852 4.98 -19.76 -13.46
C ILE A 852 5.30 -18.44 -14.18
N ASP A 853 4.30 -17.62 -14.50
CA ASP A 853 4.48 -16.31 -15.12
C ASP A 853 5.34 -15.37 -14.24
N GLU A 854 5.11 -15.36 -12.94
CA GLU A 854 5.86 -14.49 -12.03
C GLU A 854 7.27 -15.02 -11.75
N VAL A 855 7.46 -16.35 -11.73
CA VAL A 855 8.78 -16.98 -11.72
C VAL A 855 9.57 -16.54 -12.96
N GLU A 856 8.99 -16.66 -14.18
CA GLU A 856 9.64 -16.25 -15.43
C GLU A 856 10.05 -14.75 -15.40
N LYS A 857 9.16 -13.87 -14.95
CA LYS A 857 9.47 -12.43 -14.84
C LYS A 857 10.58 -12.15 -13.83
N THR A 858 10.62 -12.90 -12.73
CA THR A 858 11.67 -12.75 -11.72
C THR A 858 13.01 -13.24 -12.27
N LEU A 859 13.03 -14.39 -12.95
CA LEU A 859 14.23 -14.90 -13.63
C LEU A 859 14.80 -13.91 -14.67
N ALA A 860 13.93 -13.20 -15.38
CA ALA A 860 14.35 -12.18 -16.35
C ALA A 860 15.06 -10.97 -15.69
N GLN A 861 14.91 -10.78 -14.39
CA GLN A 861 15.60 -9.72 -13.63
C GLN A 861 16.95 -10.16 -13.05
N VAL A 862 17.23 -11.46 -12.99
CA VAL A 862 18.48 -12.03 -12.50
C VAL A 862 19.61 -11.73 -13.49
N ASN A 863 20.79 -11.41 -12.96
CA ASN A 863 22.02 -11.34 -13.74
C ASN A 863 23.11 -12.13 -12.99
N LEU A 864 23.42 -13.35 -13.48
CA LEU A 864 24.36 -14.25 -12.80
C LEU A 864 25.79 -13.70 -12.76
N ASP A 865 26.21 -12.91 -13.75
CA ASP A 865 27.56 -12.35 -13.76
C ASP A 865 27.71 -11.32 -12.65
N ILE A 866 26.76 -10.41 -12.52
CA ILE A 866 26.73 -9.43 -11.43
C ILE A 866 26.52 -10.13 -10.07
N ALA A 867 25.66 -11.14 -10.01
CA ALA A 867 25.43 -11.94 -8.80
C ALA A 867 26.74 -12.63 -8.34
N ARG A 868 27.56 -13.11 -9.28
CA ARG A 868 28.89 -13.67 -9.00
C ARG A 868 29.87 -12.61 -8.49
N GLU A 869 29.80 -11.38 -9.01
CA GLU A 869 30.60 -10.26 -8.51
C GLU A 869 30.21 -9.91 -7.05
N TYR A 870 28.92 -9.94 -6.69
CA TYR A 870 28.48 -9.81 -5.29
C TYR A 870 28.94 -10.98 -4.42
N ALA A 871 28.87 -12.22 -4.93
CA ALA A 871 29.41 -13.38 -4.23
C ALA A 871 30.91 -13.24 -3.93
N GLY A 872 31.66 -12.56 -4.82
CA GLY A 872 33.08 -12.21 -4.60
C GLY A 872 33.34 -11.30 -3.38
N LEU A 873 32.32 -10.78 -2.71
CA LEU A 873 32.47 -10.08 -1.41
C LEU A 873 32.53 -11.05 -0.23
N VAL A 874 32.27 -12.33 -0.42
CA VAL A 874 32.38 -13.38 0.60
C VAL A 874 33.85 -13.83 0.69
N HIS A 875 34.44 -13.64 1.86
CA HIS A 875 35.84 -13.96 2.07
C HIS A 875 36.17 -15.47 2.09
N ASP A 876 35.24 -16.26 2.66
CA ASP A 876 35.40 -17.73 2.69
C ASP A 876 35.05 -18.32 1.32
N GLU A 877 36.09 -18.72 0.59
CA GLU A 877 35.96 -19.25 -0.77
C GLU A 877 35.15 -20.53 -0.82
N ALA A 878 35.25 -21.41 0.17
CA ALA A 878 34.50 -22.66 0.20
C ALA A 878 33.00 -22.42 0.35
N THR A 879 32.59 -21.54 1.27
CA THR A 879 31.20 -21.10 1.43
C THR A 879 30.71 -20.38 0.18
N ARG A 880 31.48 -19.46 -0.37
CA ARG A 880 31.16 -18.72 -1.60
C ARG A 880 30.84 -19.66 -2.75
N ASP A 881 31.79 -20.53 -3.08
CA ASP A 881 31.73 -21.38 -4.28
C ASP A 881 30.62 -22.46 -4.12
N THR A 882 30.44 -22.98 -2.92
CA THR A 882 29.36 -23.94 -2.63
C THR A 882 27.98 -23.31 -2.80
N ILE A 883 27.72 -22.17 -2.16
CA ILE A 883 26.40 -21.56 -2.16
C ILE A 883 26.10 -20.94 -3.53
N PHE A 884 27.03 -20.20 -4.11
CA PHE A 884 26.83 -19.61 -5.44
C PHE A 884 26.69 -20.68 -6.53
N GLY A 885 27.44 -21.78 -6.46
CA GLY A 885 27.32 -22.89 -7.41
C GLY A 885 25.93 -23.54 -7.36
N GLN A 886 25.33 -23.66 -6.17
CA GLN A 886 23.95 -24.14 -6.03
C GLN A 886 22.93 -23.14 -6.62
N ILE A 887 23.12 -21.84 -6.39
CA ILE A 887 22.26 -20.80 -6.97
C ILE A 887 22.33 -20.85 -8.50
N GLU A 888 23.52 -20.93 -9.06
CA GLU A 888 23.72 -20.97 -10.52
C GLU A 888 23.10 -22.23 -11.13
N ALA A 889 23.29 -23.39 -10.50
CA ALA A 889 22.70 -24.67 -10.96
C ALA A 889 21.17 -24.62 -10.94
N GLU A 890 20.58 -24.18 -9.84
CA GLU A 890 19.11 -24.08 -9.72
C GLU A 890 18.53 -23.02 -10.66
N PHE A 891 19.23 -21.89 -10.88
CA PHE A 891 18.80 -20.89 -11.85
C PHE A 891 18.71 -21.48 -13.28
N ARG A 892 19.79 -22.13 -13.73
CA ARG A 892 19.83 -22.76 -15.07
C ARG A 892 18.78 -23.82 -15.23
N LEU A 893 18.56 -24.63 -14.18
CA LEU A 893 17.52 -25.63 -14.15
C LEU A 893 16.13 -25.01 -14.22
N THR A 894 15.87 -23.98 -13.42
CA THR A 894 14.56 -23.31 -13.41
C THR A 894 14.25 -22.65 -14.76
N VAL A 895 15.23 -21.96 -15.37
CA VAL A 895 15.08 -21.42 -16.73
C VAL A 895 14.72 -22.52 -17.73
N LYS A 896 15.47 -23.63 -17.75
CA LYS A 896 15.18 -24.77 -18.63
C LYS A 896 13.78 -25.32 -18.44
N MET A 897 13.34 -25.51 -17.18
CA MET A 897 12.04 -26.09 -16.88
C MET A 897 10.89 -25.13 -17.24
N VAL A 898 11.02 -23.85 -16.96
CA VAL A 898 10.03 -22.83 -17.34
C VAL A 898 9.90 -22.74 -18.85
N GLN A 899 10.99 -22.70 -19.58
CA GLN A 899 10.97 -22.68 -21.07
C GLN A 899 10.38 -23.96 -21.65
N THR A 900 10.70 -25.14 -21.11
CA THR A 900 10.11 -26.41 -21.53
C THR A 900 8.60 -26.45 -21.32
N LEU A 901 8.12 -25.90 -20.20
CA LEU A 901 6.71 -25.83 -19.88
C LEU A 901 5.95 -24.84 -20.76
N THR A 902 6.48 -23.64 -20.90
CA THR A 902 5.79 -22.51 -21.56
C THR A 902 6.00 -22.48 -23.08
N GLY A 903 6.98 -23.23 -23.60
CA GLY A 903 7.40 -23.17 -25.01
C GLY A 903 8.10 -21.84 -25.38
N SER A 904 8.51 -21.01 -24.39
CA SER A 904 9.12 -19.71 -24.61
C SER A 904 10.56 -19.84 -25.12
N SER A 905 10.93 -19.03 -26.12
CA SER A 905 12.30 -18.97 -26.65
C SER A 905 13.27 -18.15 -25.78
N GLY A 906 12.76 -17.36 -24.84
CA GLY A 906 13.55 -16.51 -23.97
C GLY A 906 12.74 -15.98 -22.78
N LEU A 907 13.44 -15.63 -21.70
CA LEU A 907 12.80 -15.12 -20.49
C LEU A 907 12.09 -13.78 -20.75
N GLY A 908 10.84 -13.71 -20.33
CA GLY A 908 10.02 -12.49 -20.42
C GLY A 908 9.46 -12.19 -21.82
N THR A 909 9.86 -12.92 -22.87
CA THR A 909 9.39 -12.67 -24.26
C THR A 909 7.87 -12.86 -24.41
N ARG A 910 7.26 -13.67 -23.56
CA ARG A 910 5.79 -13.82 -23.47
C ARG A 910 5.07 -12.57 -22.94
N PHE A 911 5.80 -11.61 -22.40
CA PHE A 911 5.29 -10.36 -21.84
C PHE A 911 5.95 -9.16 -22.53
N PRO A 912 5.59 -8.84 -23.78
CA PRO A 912 6.34 -7.87 -24.62
C PRO A 912 6.55 -6.51 -23.94
N LYS A 913 5.51 -5.98 -23.26
CA LYS A 913 5.59 -4.69 -22.56
C LYS A 913 6.55 -4.73 -21.36
N PHE A 914 6.48 -5.81 -20.57
CA PHE A 914 7.39 -6.02 -19.45
C PHE A 914 8.82 -6.18 -19.95
N HIS A 915 9.01 -6.99 -20.98
CA HIS A 915 10.32 -7.25 -21.59
C HIS A 915 10.96 -5.97 -22.13
N ALA A 916 10.23 -5.19 -22.95
CA ALA A 916 10.73 -3.93 -23.49
C ALA A 916 11.11 -2.92 -22.39
N ARG A 917 10.27 -2.80 -21.35
CA ARG A 917 10.54 -1.95 -20.18
C ARG A 917 11.80 -2.40 -19.44
N LEU A 918 11.95 -3.70 -19.22
CA LEU A 918 13.09 -4.26 -18.51
C LEU A 918 14.37 -4.08 -19.32
N GLN A 919 14.38 -4.41 -20.62
CA GLN A 919 15.55 -4.25 -21.51
C GLN A 919 16.05 -2.81 -21.56
N ARG A 920 15.16 -1.83 -21.52
CA ARG A 920 15.51 -0.40 -21.49
C ARG A 920 16.25 0.01 -20.21
N ARG A 921 15.99 -0.66 -19.09
CA ARG A 921 16.51 -0.32 -17.75
C ARG A 921 17.72 -1.14 -17.33
N LEU A 922 17.83 -2.39 -17.78
CA LEU A 922 18.89 -3.32 -17.37
C LEU A 922 20.31 -2.78 -17.55
N PRO A 923 20.72 -2.15 -18.67
CA PRO A 923 22.09 -1.65 -18.81
C PRO A 923 22.49 -0.64 -17.71
N ALA A 924 21.58 0.27 -17.37
CA ALA A 924 21.83 1.24 -16.31
C ALA A 924 21.80 0.61 -14.91
N ILE A 925 20.88 -0.34 -14.67
CA ILE A 925 20.85 -1.10 -13.40
C ILE A 925 22.14 -1.90 -13.23
N ASP A 926 22.63 -2.56 -14.28
CA ASP A 926 23.86 -3.35 -14.27
C ASP A 926 25.07 -2.48 -13.94
N LEU A 927 25.15 -1.30 -14.54
CA LEU A 927 26.18 -0.31 -14.24
C LEU A 927 26.17 0.09 -12.76
N VAL A 928 24.99 0.48 -12.23
CA VAL A 928 24.85 0.88 -10.83
C VAL A 928 25.14 -0.28 -9.88
N SER A 929 24.78 -1.52 -10.25
CA SER A 929 25.06 -2.72 -9.44
C SER A 929 26.57 -2.93 -9.25
N ARG A 930 27.37 -2.79 -10.33
CA ARG A 930 28.84 -2.87 -10.23
C ARG A 930 29.43 -1.73 -9.40
N GLN A 931 28.90 -0.52 -9.53
CA GLN A 931 29.30 0.60 -8.68
C GLN A 931 28.98 0.32 -7.20
N GLN A 932 27.83 -0.27 -6.91
CA GLN A 932 27.45 -0.65 -5.54
C GLN A 932 28.42 -1.68 -4.96
N ILE A 933 28.84 -2.70 -5.75
CA ILE A 933 29.80 -3.70 -5.31
C ILE A 933 31.11 -3.03 -4.88
N GLU A 934 31.63 -2.11 -5.68
CA GLU A 934 32.86 -1.38 -5.35
C GLU A 934 32.69 -0.47 -4.14
N LEU A 935 31.56 0.24 -4.04
CA LEU A 935 31.22 1.04 -2.86
C LEU A 935 31.10 0.20 -1.58
N LEU A 936 30.54 -1.03 -1.66
CA LEU A 936 30.49 -1.97 -0.54
C LEU A 936 31.92 -2.38 -0.10
N ARG A 937 32.81 -2.69 -1.05
CA ARG A 937 34.20 -3.00 -0.74
C ARG A 937 34.89 -1.85 0.00
N LEU A 938 34.78 -0.64 -0.55
CA LEU A 938 35.40 0.57 0.01
C LEU A 938 34.81 0.92 1.39
N TYR A 939 33.51 0.83 1.53
CA TYR A 939 32.79 1.14 2.78
C TYR A 939 33.15 0.15 3.89
N ARG A 940 33.16 -1.16 3.59
CA ARG A 940 33.46 -2.23 4.55
C ARG A 940 34.94 -2.30 4.93
N SER A 941 35.86 -1.93 4.01
CA SER A 941 37.29 -1.86 4.27
C SER A 941 37.77 -0.54 4.88
N ALA A 942 36.88 0.46 5.03
CA ALA A 942 37.23 1.79 5.53
C ALA A 942 37.79 1.73 6.95
N GLN A 943 39.02 2.27 7.14
CA GLN A 943 39.72 2.25 8.42
C GLN A 943 39.36 3.42 9.33
N THR A 944 38.82 4.49 8.76
CA THR A 944 38.44 5.70 9.51
C THR A 944 36.96 6.05 9.30
N GLU A 945 36.35 6.66 10.32
CA GLU A 945 34.98 7.15 10.23
C GLU A 945 34.83 8.20 9.12
N ARG A 946 35.85 8.99 8.84
CA ARG A 946 35.83 9.97 7.74
C ARG A 946 35.70 9.27 6.37
N GLN A 947 36.47 8.19 6.15
CA GLN A 947 36.36 7.39 4.93
C GLN A 947 34.98 6.74 4.83
N ARG A 948 34.52 6.13 5.92
CA ARG A 948 33.19 5.49 5.98
C ARG A 948 32.07 6.45 5.59
N ARG A 949 32.05 7.65 6.16
CA ARG A 949 31.08 8.71 5.81
C ARG A 949 31.21 9.17 4.35
N ALA A 950 32.41 9.17 3.79
CA ALA A 950 32.60 9.56 2.39
C ALA A 950 31.95 8.59 1.40
N TYR A 951 31.91 7.28 1.71
CA TYR A 951 31.32 6.24 0.86
C TYR A 951 29.83 6.01 1.14
N GLN A 952 29.35 6.35 2.35
CA GLN A 952 27.99 6.06 2.79
C GLN A 952 26.92 6.66 1.87
N VAL A 953 27.01 7.95 1.58
CA VAL A 953 25.98 8.64 0.75
C VAL A 953 25.92 8.07 -0.67
N PRO A 954 27.03 7.89 -1.42
CA PRO A 954 27.00 7.21 -2.71
C PRO A 954 26.43 5.78 -2.64
N LEU A 955 26.77 5.02 -1.60
CA LEU A 955 26.25 3.66 -1.40
C LEU A 955 24.72 3.65 -1.20
N LEU A 956 24.19 4.54 -0.36
CA LEU A 956 22.74 4.66 -0.15
C LEU A 956 22.01 5.12 -1.43
N LEU A 957 22.64 6.01 -2.22
CA LEU A 957 22.10 6.42 -3.51
C LEU A 957 22.07 5.25 -4.51
N SER A 958 23.11 4.40 -4.53
CA SER A 958 23.11 3.22 -5.41
C SER A 958 22.00 2.23 -5.08
N ILE A 959 21.69 2.03 -3.78
CA ILE A 959 20.58 1.18 -3.32
C ILE A 959 19.24 1.74 -3.83
N ASN A 960 19.00 3.03 -3.65
CA ASN A 960 17.78 3.68 -4.14
C ASN A 960 17.67 3.64 -5.67
N CYS A 961 18.80 3.79 -6.37
CA CYS A 961 18.85 3.77 -7.81
C CYS A 961 18.46 2.39 -8.37
N ILE A 962 19.05 1.30 -7.86
CA ILE A 962 18.69 -0.07 -8.26
C ILE A 962 17.22 -0.36 -7.98
N ALA A 963 16.73 0.02 -6.80
CA ALA A 963 15.32 -0.14 -6.43
C ALA A 963 14.38 0.61 -7.40
N SER A 964 14.69 1.86 -7.72
CA SER A 964 13.94 2.67 -8.69
C SER A 964 14.02 2.08 -10.11
N GLY A 965 15.16 1.52 -10.48
CA GLY A 965 15.37 0.87 -11.77
C GLY A 965 14.46 -0.32 -11.98
N PHE A 966 14.30 -1.19 -11.00
CA PHE A 966 13.35 -2.30 -11.06
C PHE A 966 11.88 -1.87 -10.91
N GLY A 967 11.63 -0.67 -10.45
CA GLY A 967 10.27 -0.18 -10.14
C GLY A 967 9.63 -0.96 -8.98
N ALA A 968 10.46 -1.62 -8.19
CA ALA A 968 10.05 -2.39 -7.02
C ALA A 968 11.13 -2.27 -5.95
N THR A 969 10.73 -1.89 -4.77
CA THR A 969 11.60 -1.70 -3.62
C THR A 969 11.40 -2.80 -2.58
N GLY A 970 11.72 -4.01 -2.96
CA GLY A 970 11.63 -5.17 -2.07
C GLY A 970 10.44 -6.08 -2.27
#